data_c0aba9f1506058e77eac5ffa62550765
#
_entry.id   c0aba9f1506058e77eac5ffa62550765
#
_cell.length_a   1.000
_cell.length_b   1.000
_cell.length_c   1.000
_cell.angle_alpha   90.00
_cell.angle_beta   90.00
_cell.angle_gamma   90.00
#
_symmetry.space_group_name_H-M   'P 1'
#
loop_
_entity.id
_entity.type
_entity.pdbx_description
1 polymer ?
#
loop_
_entity_poly.entity_id
_entity_poly.type
_entity_poly.pdbx_seq_one_letter_code
_entity_poly.pdbx_strand_id
1 'polypeptide(L)'
;MTVPQPAQPPQSARPAGRKTGALPPEDRERSPYTGWTRAHWEATADGLLQAVVPYASPRNGLINLPGARPSWAGPRSDGLEGYARTFLAAAFRVAGSGGRDPHGYLARYGEGLAAGTEHPVTEPGLDGKDPDAWPVIPDTRQAIVESASVALGLRLTRPWLWDTLDDKVRTRAVDWLLPALDPPPIDNNWWLFGLTVGGFLLDAGVETERAQASVDRALERIDGWYRGEGWYSDGDNQAFDHYNGWALHFYPVLHAHLSGDRALLDTYGERLRAHLDGYRRMFDANGAPMPFGRSLTYRFATLAAPWLGALTGHTPLSPGATRRLASGTLRHFVDHGAVTDEGLLPLGWYGPYAPMLQGYSGPASPYWASKGLLGLLLPDGHPAWTEREEPLPAETEDAVTTLRAPGLLVQATASDGLVRLHNHGSSSVFGPADPNYARFAYSTRTGPSAAEEAVAIVDTAANPGSDTTPVATPDNHFALLVDGASTGRGPVEPLGSGPGWAASAHTPRRADGSELAGVRVRSATLAHGRAEVRVHLVTGAAPGTPVRQTGWAVPDDGPTAQLHAVHGFTQDGGQPRTVPTGSTPFGEHTRTACLDGTVPDAPEAALFVSIASLTAEADPAPARTLAEVRLSGSHAIHVTWKDGTTSTLTLTADTATAP
;
A
#
# COMPACT_ATOMS: atom_id res chain seq x y z
N MET A 1 -33.79 8.08 20.97
CA MET A 1 -33.07 9.26 20.46
C MET A 1 -32.32 8.79 19.24
N THR A 2 -32.77 9.19 18.07
CA THR A 2 -32.17 8.86 16.78
C THR A 2 -30.90 9.69 16.64
N VAL A 3 -29.75 9.03 16.51
CA VAL A 3 -28.46 9.68 16.22
C VAL A 3 -28.54 10.24 14.80
N PRO A 4 -28.23 11.53 14.57
CA PRO A 4 -28.23 12.09 13.23
C PRO A 4 -27.09 11.49 12.42
N GLN A 5 -27.39 11.02 11.21
CA GLN A 5 -26.39 10.60 10.23
C GLN A 5 -25.54 11.82 9.82
N PRO A 6 -24.22 11.68 9.70
CA PRO A 6 -23.40 12.72 9.12
C PRO A 6 -23.82 12.95 7.66
N ALA A 7 -23.96 14.22 7.28
CA ALA A 7 -24.34 14.62 5.94
C ALA A 7 -23.25 14.18 4.95
N GLN A 8 -23.64 13.42 3.92
CA GLN A 8 -22.75 13.10 2.80
C GLN A 8 -22.46 14.38 2.02
N PRO A 9 -21.18 14.65 1.66
CA PRO A 9 -20.85 15.76 0.79
C PRO A 9 -21.49 15.56 -0.60
N PRO A 10 -21.82 16.63 -1.33
CA PRO A 10 -22.44 16.53 -2.64
C PRO A 10 -21.50 15.83 -3.63
N GLN A 11 -21.93 14.69 -4.14
CA GLN A 11 -21.26 13.98 -5.21
C GLN A 11 -21.48 14.76 -6.51
N SER A 12 -20.39 15.25 -7.12
CA SER A 12 -20.42 15.67 -8.51
C SER A 12 -20.84 14.49 -9.38
N ALA A 13 -21.89 14.66 -10.18
CA ALA A 13 -22.43 13.62 -11.03
C ALA A 13 -21.41 13.22 -12.10
N ARG A 14 -20.69 12.12 -11.88
CA ARG A 14 -19.99 11.39 -12.94
C ARG A 14 -20.99 10.50 -13.69
N PRO A 15 -20.82 10.30 -15.01
CA PRO A 15 -21.74 9.45 -15.78
C PRO A 15 -21.74 8.03 -15.23
N ALA A 16 -22.94 7.48 -15.10
CA ALA A 16 -23.16 6.11 -14.62
C ALA A 16 -22.39 5.10 -15.48
N GLY A 17 -21.35 4.50 -14.90
CA GLY A 17 -20.54 3.45 -15.51
C GLY A 17 -21.38 2.20 -15.80
N ARG A 18 -21.09 1.54 -16.90
CA ARG A 18 -21.69 0.27 -17.31
C ARG A 18 -21.13 -0.87 -16.44
N LYS A 19 -22.00 -1.49 -15.71
CA LYS A 19 -22.21 -2.87 -15.29
C LYS A 19 -20.99 -3.81 -15.16
N THR A 20 -20.29 -3.82 -14.02
CA THR A 20 -20.14 -5.07 -13.27
C THR A 20 -21.56 -5.68 -13.16
N GLY A 21 -21.73 -6.99 -13.29
CA GLY A 21 -23.07 -7.61 -13.21
C GLY A 21 -23.87 -6.97 -12.08
N ALA A 22 -25.17 -6.76 -12.27
CA ALA A 22 -26.00 -5.98 -11.35
C ALA A 22 -25.71 -6.40 -9.90
N LEU A 23 -25.16 -5.48 -9.10
CA LEU A 23 -24.91 -5.75 -7.69
C LEU A 23 -26.24 -6.06 -6.98
N PRO A 24 -26.24 -6.95 -5.98
CA PRO A 24 -27.41 -7.23 -5.17
C PRO A 24 -27.97 -5.96 -4.52
N PRO A 25 -29.24 -5.94 -4.10
CA PRO A 25 -29.76 -4.84 -3.29
C PRO A 25 -28.98 -4.67 -1.99
N GLU A 26 -28.75 -3.42 -1.58
CA GLU A 26 -28.10 -3.12 -0.30
C GLU A 26 -28.92 -3.63 0.89
N ASP A 27 -28.23 -4.13 1.92
CA ASP A 27 -28.79 -4.52 3.21
C ASP A 27 -28.34 -3.51 4.28
N ARG A 28 -29.09 -2.44 4.46
CA ARG A 28 -28.75 -1.39 5.43
C ARG A 28 -29.12 -1.75 6.88
N GLU A 29 -29.83 -2.83 7.10
CA GLU A 29 -30.08 -3.33 8.45
C GLU A 29 -28.84 -4.01 9.03
N ARG A 30 -28.24 -4.93 8.26
CA ARG A 30 -27.03 -5.66 8.63
C ARG A 30 -25.76 -4.84 8.42
N SER A 31 -25.71 -4.09 7.34
CA SER A 31 -24.57 -3.29 6.89
C SER A 31 -24.94 -1.80 6.80
N PRO A 32 -25.19 -1.12 7.95
CA PRO A 32 -25.69 0.25 7.97
C PRO A 32 -24.75 1.27 7.30
N TYR A 33 -23.45 1.01 7.30
CA TYR A 33 -22.45 1.90 6.71
C TYR A 33 -22.24 1.63 5.22
N THR A 34 -22.08 0.37 4.84
CA THR A 34 -21.75 0.01 3.46
C THR A 34 -22.95 -0.46 2.65
N GLY A 35 -23.95 -1.05 3.25
CA GLY A 35 -25.03 -1.77 2.57
C GLY A 35 -24.56 -3.12 1.98
N TRP A 36 -23.27 -3.46 2.08
CA TRP A 36 -22.68 -4.60 1.41
C TRP A 36 -22.66 -5.84 2.29
N THR A 37 -23.09 -6.96 1.68
CA THR A 37 -23.10 -8.30 2.26
C THR A 37 -22.15 -9.21 1.46
N ARG A 38 -22.01 -10.47 1.90
CA ARG A 38 -21.26 -11.49 1.17
C ARG A 38 -21.66 -11.59 -0.31
N ALA A 39 -22.98 -11.46 -0.62
CA ALA A 39 -23.46 -11.52 -1.98
C ALA A 39 -22.86 -10.42 -2.91
N HIS A 40 -22.58 -9.23 -2.37
CA HIS A 40 -21.89 -8.17 -3.12
C HIS A 40 -20.44 -8.54 -3.40
N TRP A 41 -19.78 -9.19 -2.47
CA TRP A 41 -18.41 -9.69 -2.63
C TRP A 41 -18.34 -10.79 -3.69
N GLU A 42 -19.29 -11.73 -3.67
CA GLU A 42 -19.39 -12.77 -4.69
C GLU A 42 -19.66 -12.18 -6.07
N ALA A 43 -20.61 -11.24 -6.18
CA ALA A 43 -20.93 -10.57 -7.44
C ALA A 43 -19.73 -9.76 -7.99
N THR A 44 -18.97 -9.09 -7.11
CA THR A 44 -17.76 -8.35 -7.51
C THR A 44 -16.67 -9.31 -7.99
N ALA A 45 -16.42 -10.40 -7.26
CA ALA A 45 -15.45 -11.42 -7.66
C ALA A 45 -15.83 -12.07 -8.99
N ASP A 46 -17.10 -12.47 -9.14
CA ASP A 46 -17.61 -13.07 -10.38
C ASP A 46 -17.52 -12.07 -11.55
N GLY A 47 -17.81 -10.78 -11.31
CA GLY A 47 -17.66 -9.72 -12.32
C GLY A 47 -16.22 -9.60 -12.84
N LEU A 48 -15.25 -9.51 -11.93
CA LEU A 48 -13.82 -9.43 -12.26
C LEU A 48 -13.34 -10.69 -13.01
N LEU A 49 -13.79 -11.89 -12.58
CA LEU A 49 -13.41 -13.16 -13.21
C LEU A 49 -14.03 -13.35 -14.60
N GLN A 50 -15.24 -12.86 -14.82
CA GLN A 50 -15.88 -12.92 -16.14
C GLN A 50 -15.26 -11.90 -17.11
N ALA A 51 -14.86 -10.73 -16.63
CA ALA A 51 -14.28 -9.68 -17.45
C ALA A 51 -12.96 -10.07 -18.10
N VAL A 52 -12.18 -10.96 -17.50
CA VAL A 52 -10.88 -11.40 -18.05
C VAL A 52 -10.99 -12.53 -19.09
N VAL A 53 -12.16 -13.17 -19.22
CA VAL A 53 -12.35 -14.31 -20.15
C VAL A 53 -11.99 -14.00 -21.60
N PRO A 54 -12.35 -12.83 -22.17
CA PRO A 54 -12.01 -12.50 -23.55
C PRO A 54 -10.50 -12.37 -23.84
N TYR A 55 -9.70 -12.28 -22.79
CA TYR A 55 -8.24 -12.09 -22.86
C TYR A 55 -7.46 -13.39 -22.63
N ALA A 56 -8.17 -14.51 -22.43
CA ALA A 56 -7.54 -15.81 -22.28
C ALA A 56 -6.94 -16.28 -23.61
N SER A 57 -5.78 -16.94 -23.53
CA SER A 57 -5.20 -17.68 -24.65
C SER A 57 -6.10 -18.86 -25.06
N PRO A 58 -5.89 -19.50 -26.22
CA PRO A 58 -6.82 -20.48 -26.78
C PRO A 58 -7.21 -21.66 -25.88
N ARG A 59 -6.28 -22.08 -24.99
CA ARG A 59 -6.49 -23.16 -23.99
C ARG A 59 -6.42 -22.64 -22.57
N ASN A 60 -6.65 -21.34 -22.38
CA ASN A 60 -6.67 -20.69 -21.06
C ASN A 60 -5.33 -20.69 -20.29
N GLY A 61 -4.19 -21.00 -20.90
CA GLY A 61 -2.88 -21.06 -20.22
C GLY A 61 -2.39 -19.69 -19.77
N LEU A 62 -2.70 -18.64 -20.54
CA LEU A 62 -2.36 -17.24 -20.22
C LEU A 62 -3.62 -16.38 -20.25
N ILE A 63 -3.61 -15.27 -19.50
CA ILE A 63 -4.62 -14.20 -19.58
C ILE A 63 -3.90 -12.90 -19.92
N ASN A 64 -3.96 -12.49 -21.19
CA ASN A 64 -3.20 -11.39 -21.76
C ASN A 64 -4.02 -10.08 -21.68
N LEU A 65 -4.02 -9.45 -20.52
CA LEU A 65 -4.81 -8.25 -20.27
C LEU A 65 -4.27 -7.03 -21.04
N PRO A 66 -5.16 -6.10 -21.46
CA PRO A 66 -4.75 -4.88 -22.14
C PRO A 66 -4.05 -3.92 -21.18
N GLY A 67 -3.03 -3.20 -21.66
CA GLY A 67 -2.32 -2.18 -20.91
C GLY A 67 -1.38 -1.38 -21.81
N ALA A 68 -0.93 -0.23 -21.31
CA ALA A 68 -0.09 0.69 -22.09
C ALA A 68 1.32 0.13 -22.40
N ARG A 69 1.83 -0.75 -21.53
CA ARG A 69 3.14 -1.40 -21.67
C ARG A 69 3.17 -2.73 -20.91
N PRO A 70 4.03 -3.68 -21.32
CA PRO A 70 4.32 -4.86 -20.51
C PRO A 70 5.14 -4.50 -19.27
N SER A 71 5.22 -5.43 -18.33
CA SER A 71 6.19 -5.39 -17.23
C SER A 71 7.62 -5.64 -17.73
N TRP A 72 8.60 -5.46 -16.85
CA TRP A 72 9.99 -5.81 -17.15
C TRP A 72 10.20 -7.30 -17.49
N ALA A 73 9.32 -8.17 -17.02
CA ALA A 73 9.40 -9.60 -17.27
C ALA A 73 8.85 -10.02 -18.65
N GLY A 74 8.20 -9.08 -19.35
CA GLY A 74 7.67 -9.29 -20.69
C GLY A 74 6.24 -9.84 -20.74
N PRO A 75 5.60 -9.78 -21.91
CA PRO A 75 4.17 -10.04 -22.07
C PRO A 75 3.75 -11.47 -21.74
N ARG A 76 4.63 -12.46 -21.92
CA ARG A 76 4.32 -13.85 -21.53
C ARG A 76 4.24 -14.01 -20.01
N SER A 77 5.15 -13.37 -19.28
CA SER A 77 5.10 -13.33 -17.84
C SER A 77 3.86 -12.58 -17.34
N ASP A 78 3.48 -11.48 -18.01
CA ASP A 78 2.26 -10.74 -17.71
C ASP A 78 1.00 -11.60 -17.95
N GLY A 79 1.01 -12.43 -18.97
CA GLY A 79 -0.07 -13.39 -19.25
C GLY A 79 -0.20 -14.49 -18.18
N LEU A 80 0.93 -15.03 -17.69
CA LEU A 80 0.96 -15.93 -16.53
C LEU A 80 0.48 -15.22 -15.25
N GLU A 81 0.89 -13.96 -15.06
CA GLU A 81 0.43 -13.12 -13.94
C GLU A 81 -1.11 -12.99 -13.98
N GLY A 82 -1.68 -12.74 -15.17
CA GLY A 82 -3.12 -12.69 -15.36
C GLY A 82 -3.81 -14.01 -14.99
N TYR A 83 -3.29 -15.13 -15.46
CA TYR A 83 -3.79 -16.46 -15.11
C TYR A 83 -3.71 -16.71 -13.59
N ALA A 84 -2.54 -16.60 -12.99
CA ALA A 84 -2.29 -17.01 -11.62
C ALA A 84 -3.08 -16.17 -10.60
N ARG A 85 -3.15 -14.85 -10.81
CA ARG A 85 -3.81 -13.92 -9.87
C ARG A 85 -5.33 -14.02 -9.95
N THR A 86 -5.88 -14.26 -11.14
CA THR A 86 -7.32 -14.50 -11.29
C THR A 86 -7.71 -15.92 -10.87
N PHE A 87 -6.83 -16.92 -11.05
CA PHE A 87 -7.03 -18.25 -10.48
C PHE A 87 -7.13 -18.21 -8.95
N LEU A 88 -6.30 -17.40 -8.27
CA LEU A 88 -6.40 -17.23 -6.82
C LEU A 88 -7.76 -16.63 -6.40
N ALA A 89 -8.29 -15.66 -7.15
CA ALA A 89 -9.63 -15.12 -6.91
C ALA A 89 -10.71 -16.19 -7.07
N ALA A 90 -10.63 -16.99 -8.15
CA ALA A 90 -11.54 -18.10 -8.39
C ALA A 90 -11.45 -19.18 -7.29
N ALA A 91 -10.25 -19.47 -6.80
CA ALA A 91 -10.02 -20.42 -5.73
C ALA A 91 -10.70 -19.97 -4.42
N PHE A 92 -10.57 -18.71 -4.02
CA PHE A 92 -11.30 -18.19 -2.85
C PHE A 92 -12.82 -18.26 -3.05
N ARG A 93 -13.30 -17.88 -4.23
CA ARG A 93 -14.73 -17.88 -4.57
C ARG A 93 -15.34 -19.28 -4.53
N VAL A 94 -14.66 -20.27 -5.10
CA VAL A 94 -15.17 -21.65 -5.19
C VAL A 94 -14.96 -22.42 -3.88
N ALA A 95 -13.77 -22.36 -3.27
CA ALA A 95 -13.49 -23.05 -2.01
C ALA A 95 -14.41 -22.55 -0.89
N GLY A 96 -14.60 -21.22 -0.77
CA GLY A 96 -15.50 -20.63 0.20
C GLY A 96 -16.99 -20.95 -0.01
N SER A 97 -17.35 -21.44 -1.18
CA SER A 97 -18.71 -21.94 -1.49
C SER A 97 -18.83 -23.47 -1.37
N GLY A 98 -17.81 -24.15 -0.81
CA GLY A 98 -17.79 -25.61 -0.68
C GLY A 98 -17.74 -26.34 -2.03
N GLY A 99 -17.05 -25.78 -3.03
CA GLY A 99 -16.90 -26.34 -4.35
C GLY A 99 -18.00 -25.95 -5.35
N ARG A 100 -18.96 -25.11 -4.96
CA ARG A 100 -20.00 -24.62 -5.91
C ARG A 100 -19.35 -23.65 -6.91
N ASP A 101 -19.32 -24.05 -8.15
CA ASP A 101 -18.72 -23.30 -9.27
C ASP A 101 -19.74 -23.11 -10.42
N PRO A 102 -20.70 -22.19 -10.28
CA PRO A 102 -21.74 -22.01 -11.28
C PRO A 102 -21.23 -21.46 -12.62
N HIS A 103 -20.00 -20.95 -12.65
CA HIS A 103 -19.40 -20.33 -13.82
C HIS A 103 -18.33 -21.19 -14.49
N GLY A 104 -18.02 -22.39 -13.95
CA GLY A 104 -17.03 -23.30 -14.50
C GLY A 104 -15.60 -22.78 -14.41
N TYR A 105 -15.28 -22.02 -13.36
CA TYR A 105 -13.93 -21.46 -13.18
C TYR A 105 -12.88 -22.55 -13.07
N LEU A 106 -13.11 -23.59 -12.24
CA LEU A 106 -12.11 -24.63 -12.01
C LEU A 106 -11.82 -25.43 -13.29
N ALA A 107 -12.83 -25.69 -14.13
CA ALA A 107 -12.61 -26.37 -15.42
C ALA A 107 -11.69 -25.53 -16.33
N ARG A 108 -11.91 -24.22 -16.42
CA ARG A 108 -11.09 -23.28 -17.21
C ARG A 108 -9.66 -23.21 -16.71
N TYR A 109 -9.46 -23.00 -15.39
CA TYR A 109 -8.12 -22.94 -14.81
C TYR A 109 -7.41 -24.29 -14.83
N GLY A 110 -8.12 -25.40 -14.74
CA GLY A 110 -7.57 -26.74 -14.94
C GLY A 110 -7.07 -26.99 -16.36
N GLU A 111 -7.84 -26.56 -17.38
CA GLU A 111 -7.40 -26.58 -18.78
C GLU A 111 -6.15 -25.71 -18.98
N GLY A 112 -6.15 -24.48 -18.42
CA GLY A 112 -5.02 -23.56 -18.50
C GLY A 112 -3.77 -24.10 -17.81
N LEU A 113 -3.89 -24.74 -16.66
CA LEU A 113 -2.79 -25.43 -15.98
C LEU A 113 -2.19 -26.53 -16.87
N ALA A 114 -3.05 -27.35 -17.46
CA ALA A 114 -2.63 -28.43 -18.35
C ALA A 114 -1.90 -27.90 -19.59
N ALA A 115 -2.41 -26.83 -20.20
CA ALA A 115 -1.82 -26.21 -21.38
C ALA A 115 -0.51 -25.47 -21.04
N GLY A 116 -0.52 -24.64 -20.01
CA GLY A 116 0.64 -23.82 -19.63
C GLY A 116 1.86 -24.62 -19.22
N THR A 117 1.64 -25.81 -18.59
CA THR A 117 2.71 -26.71 -18.16
C THR A 117 3.07 -27.79 -19.18
N GLU A 118 2.45 -27.80 -20.38
CA GLU A 118 2.72 -28.82 -21.39
C GLU A 118 4.11 -28.66 -22.01
N HIS A 119 4.46 -27.43 -22.38
CA HIS A 119 5.75 -27.10 -22.99
C HIS A 119 6.24 -25.73 -22.51
N PRO A 120 6.67 -25.59 -21.25
CA PRO A 120 7.16 -24.30 -20.74
C PRO A 120 8.32 -23.75 -21.58
N VAL A 121 8.37 -22.43 -21.75
CA VAL A 121 9.30 -21.76 -22.68
C VAL A 121 10.14 -20.71 -21.96
N THR A 122 11.26 -20.33 -22.60
CA THR A 122 12.20 -19.31 -22.10
C THR A 122 11.95 -17.93 -22.72
N GLU A 123 11.26 -17.88 -23.86
CA GLU A 123 11.00 -16.64 -24.60
C GLU A 123 10.01 -15.74 -23.86
N PRO A 124 10.36 -14.45 -23.63
CA PRO A 124 9.48 -13.51 -22.95
C PRO A 124 8.30 -13.01 -23.79
N GLY A 125 8.38 -13.16 -25.12
CA GLY A 125 7.37 -12.72 -26.08
C GLY A 125 6.24 -13.73 -26.27
N LEU A 126 5.15 -13.28 -26.89
CA LEU A 126 3.99 -14.11 -27.24
C LEU A 126 4.07 -14.70 -28.66
N ASP A 127 5.10 -14.37 -29.43
CA ASP A 127 5.27 -14.78 -30.84
C ASP A 127 5.72 -16.25 -31.00
N GLY A 128 5.79 -17.01 -29.91
CA GLY A 128 6.17 -18.41 -29.90
C GLY A 128 5.09 -19.33 -30.52
N LYS A 129 5.48 -20.58 -30.82
CA LYS A 129 4.61 -21.58 -31.42
C LYS A 129 3.44 -22.02 -30.52
N ASP A 130 3.59 -21.88 -29.21
CA ASP A 130 2.56 -22.23 -28.23
C ASP A 130 2.08 -20.96 -27.49
N PRO A 131 0.89 -20.45 -27.78
CA PRO A 131 0.32 -19.26 -27.16
C PRO A 131 -0.11 -19.46 -25.69
N ASP A 132 -0.19 -20.70 -25.22
CA ASP A 132 -0.61 -21.05 -23.88
C ASP A 132 0.56 -21.35 -22.93
N ALA A 133 1.77 -21.57 -23.49
CA ALA A 133 2.95 -22.02 -22.74
C ALA A 133 3.38 -21.03 -21.64
N TRP A 134 3.62 -21.55 -20.45
CA TRP A 134 4.14 -20.77 -19.34
C TRP A 134 5.63 -20.51 -19.44
N PRO A 135 6.14 -19.39 -18.90
CA PRO A 135 7.57 -19.17 -18.79
C PRO A 135 8.19 -20.13 -17.78
N VAL A 136 9.41 -20.56 -18.06
CA VAL A 136 10.22 -21.38 -17.14
C VAL A 136 10.68 -20.53 -15.96
N ILE A 137 10.45 -20.99 -14.73
CA ILE A 137 10.75 -20.23 -13.50
C ILE A 137 12.22 -19.78 -13.42
N PRO A 138 13.25 -20.63 -13.63
CA PRO A 138 14.65 -20.20 -13.57
C PRO A 138 15.03 -19.06 -14.50
N ASP A 139 14.41 -19.01 -15.69
CA ASP A 139 14.73 -18.01 -16.73
C ASP A 139 13.89 -16.73 -16.59
N THR A 140 12.67 -16.87 -16.09
CA THR A 140 11.74 -15.75 -15.85
C THR A 140 11.48 -15.60 -14.36
N ARG A 141 12.30 -14.82 -13.67
CA ARG A 141 12.26 -14.68 -12.20
C ARG A 141 10.87 -14.30 -11.66
N GLN A 142 10.11 -13.48 -12.39
CA GLN A 142 8.74 -13.11 -12.01
C GLN A 142 7.81 -14.33 -11.86
N ALA A 143 8.05 -15.42 -12.60
CA ALA A 143 7.24 -16.64 -12.51
C ALA A 143 7.27 -17.30 -11.11
N ILE A 144 8.29 -17.03 -10.29
CA ILE A 144 8.32 -17.46 -8.88
C ILE A 144 7.15 -16.83 -8.10
N VAL A 145 6.86 -15.56 -8.34
CA VAL A 145 5.76 -14.84 -7.70
C VAL A 145 4.42 -15.50 -8.05
N GLU A 146 4.24 -15.83 -9.31
CA GLU A 146 3.00 -16.39 -9.83
C GLU A 146 2.82 -17.87 -9.43
N SER A 147 3.94 -18.61 -9.27
CA SER A 147 3.90 -19.99 -8.77
C SER A 147 3.24 -20.10 -7.41
N ALA A 148 3.42 -19.11 -6.53
CA ALA A 148 2.76 -19.06 -5.23
C ALA A 148 1.23 -18.92 -5.35
N SER A 149 0.74 -18.09 -6.28
CA SER A 149 -0.71 -17.95 -6.52
C SER A 149 -1.29 -19.22 -7.11
N VAL A 150 -0.57 -19.88 -8.03
CA VAL A 150 -0.97 -21.17 -8.61
C VAL A 150 -1.02 -22.25 -7.53
N ALA A 151 0.06 -22.40 -6.74
CA ALA A 151 0.14 -23.41 -5.68
C ALA A 151 -0.94 -23.20 -4.61
N LEU A 152 -1.19 -21.96 -4.19
CA LEU A 152 -2.25 -21.66 -3.24
C LEU A 152 -3.63 -21.94 -3.81
N GLY A 153 -3.88 -21.58 -5.08
CA GLY A 153 -5.12 -21.90 -5.77
C GLY A 153 -5.38 -23.41 -5.83
N LEU A 154 -4.36 -24.21 -6.17
CA LEU A 154 -4.43 -25.68 -6.19
C LEU A 154 -4.66 -26.26 -4.77
N ARG A 155 -3.99 -25.71 -3.76
CA ARG A 155 -4.14 -26.11 -2.35
C ARG A 155 -5.57 -25.92 -1.86
N LEU A 156 -6.14 -24.76 -2.13
CA LEU A 156 -7.49 -24.38 -1.69
C LEU A 156 -8.59 -25.15 -2.45
N THR A 157 -8.36 -25.48 -3.70
CA THR A 157 -9.35 -26.18 -4.56
C THR A 157 -9.05 -27.66 -4.74
N ARG A 158 -8.15 -28.20 -3.90
CA ARG A 158 -7.65 -29.58 -4.05
C ARG A 158 -8.74 -30.61 -4.32
N PRO A 159 -9.85 -30.75 -3.55
CA PRO A 159 -10.85 -31.80 -3.76
C PRO A 159 -11.63 -31.66 -5.07
N TRP A 160 -11.70 -30.47 -5.63
CA TRP A 160 -12.52 -30.16 -6.80
C TRP A 160 -11.71 -29.94 -8.08
N LEU A 161 -10.40 -29.73 -7.96
CA LEU A 161 -9.49 -29.54 -9.09
C LEU A 161 -8.30 -30.49 -9.02
N TRP A 162 -7.35 -30.28 -8.09
CA TRP A 162 -6.08 -31.02 -8.08
C TRP A 162 -6.26 -32.55 -8.08
N ASP A 163 -7.10 -33.07 -7.20
CA ASP A 163 -7.31 -34.52 -7.04
C ASP A 163 -8.09 -35.14 -8.24
N THR A 164 -8.65 -34.28 -9.13
CA THR A 164 -9.38 -34.73 -10.33
C THR A 164 -8.55 -34.63 -11.62
N LEU A 165 -7.35 -34.04 -11.59
CA LEU A 165 -6.47 -33.92 -12.75
C LEU A 165 -5.82 -35.26 -13.11
N ASP A 166 -5.56 -35.44 -14.43
CA ASP A 166 -4.76 -36.56 -14.91
C ASP A 166 -3.34 -36.53 -14.31
N ASP A 167 -2.77 -37.72 -14.08
CA ASP A 167 -1.42 -37.88 -13.51
C ASP A 167 -0.35 -37.14 -14.31
N LYS A 168 -0.44 -37.12 -15.65
CA LYS A 168 0.49 -36.37 -16.50
C LYS A 168 0.43 -34.87 -16.24
N VAL A 169 -0.76 -34.33 -16.03
CA VAL A 169 -0.94 -32.90 -15.74
C VAL A 169 -0.37 -32.59 -14.36
N ARG A 170 -0.68 -33.43 -13.37
CA ARG A 170 -0.11 -33.29 -12.02
C ARG A 170 1.41 -33.32 -12.01
N THR A 171 2.01 -34.28 -12.72
CA THR A 171 3.49 -34.40 -12.83
C THR A 171 4.09 -33.12 -13.43
N ARG A 172 3.55 -32.64 -14.58
CA ARG A 172 4.07 -31.42 -15.24
C ARG A 172 3.89 -30.17 -14.38
N ALA A 173 2.78 -30.05 -13.67
CA ALA A 173 2.54 -28.95 -12.75
C ALA A 173 3.54 -28.95 -11.58
N VAL A 174 3.84 -30.14 -11.02
CA VAL A 174 4.88 -30.31 -10.01
C VAL A 174 6.24 -29.92 -10.57
N ASP A 175 6.64 -30.47 -11.73
CA ASP A 175 7.93 -30.18 -12.38
C ASP A 175 8.11 -28.66 -12.61
N TRP A 176 7.05 -27.97 -13.00
CA TRP A 176 7.07 -26.52 -13.20
C TRP A 176 7.22 -25.76 -11.85
N LEU A 177 6.60 -26.25 -10.77
CA LEU A 177 6.64 -25.60 -9.45
C LEU A 177 7.96 -25.85 -8.69
N LEU A 178 8.64 -26.98 -8.89
CA LEU A 178 9.82 -27.39 -8.12
C LEU A 178 10.95 -26.35 -8.05
N PRO A 179 11.28 -25.61 -9.13
CA PRO A 179 12.33 -24.58 -9.05
C PRO A 179 12.01 -23.44 -8.08
N ALA A 180 10.74 -23.20 -7.73
CA ALA A 180 10.36 -22.19 -6.75
C ALA A 180 10.75 -22.55 -5.31
N LEU A 181 11.11 -23.82 -5.04
CA LEU A 181 11.61 -24.26 -3.74
C LEU A 181 13.08 -23.84 -3.48
N ASP A 182 13.81 -23.46 -4.51
CA ASP A 182 15.19 -23.00 -4.37
C ASP A 182 15.22 -21.57 -3.77
N PRO A 183 16.36 -21.13 -3.18
CA PRO A 183 16.46 -19.78 -2.65
C PRO A 183 16.13 -18.74 -3.72
N PRO A 184 15.30 -17.73 -3.39
CA PRO A 184 14.90 -16.73 -4.36
C PRO A 184 16.07 -15.81 -4.75
N PRO A 185 16.04 -15.20 -5.95
CA PRO A 185 17.12 -14.31 -6.40
C PRO A 185 17.14 -12.95 -5.69
N ILE A 186 16.10 -12.64 -4.88
CA ILE A 186 15.97 -11.39 -4.14
C ILE A 186 15.66 -11.73 -2.69
N ASP A 187 16.46 -11.19 -1.77
CA ASP A 187 16.36 -11.46 -0.34
C ASP A 187 15.35 -10.52 0.34
N ASN A 188 14.07 -10.79 0.12
CA ASN A 188 12.92 -10.05 0.65
C ASN A 188 11.69 -10.99 0.76
N ASN A 189 10.48 -10.45 0.69
CA ASN A 189 9.23 -11.24 0.73
C ASN A 189 9.18 -12.39 -0.31
N TRP A 190 10.10 -12.48 -1.25
CA TRP A 190 10.14 -13.55 -2.24
C TRP A 190 10.38 -14.93 -1.65
N TRP A 191 10.98 -15.04 -0.46
CA TRP A 191 11.07 -16.31 0.29
C TRP A 191 9.70 -16.93 0.56
N LEU A 192 8.66 -16.11 0.68
CA LEU A 192 7.29 -16.54 0.96
C LEU A 192 6.62 -17.26 -0.22
N PHE A 193 7.14 -17.08 -1.44
CA PHE A 193 6.63 -17.80 -2.61
C PHE A 193 7.06 -19.27 -2.55
N GLY A 194 8.32 -19.55 -2.24
CA GLY A 194 8.81 -20.90 -1.98
C GLY A 194 8.11 -21.58 -0.80
N LEU A 195 7.85 -20.85 0.30
CA LEU A 195 7.03 -21.32 1.40
C LEU A 195 5.64 -21.79 0.94
N THR A 196 5.00 -21.00 0.07
CA THR A 196 3.63 -21.28 -0.39
C THR A 196 3.58 -22.50 -1.30
N VAL A 197 4.55 -22.60 -2.21
CA VAL A 197 4.71 -23.77 -3.09
C VAL A 197 5.02 -25.01 -2.25
N GLY A 198 5.96 -24.89 -1.29
CA GLY A 198 6.30 -25.98 -0.35
C GLY A 198 5.09 -26.46 0.43
N GLY A 199 4.28 -25.54 0.97
CA GLY A 199 3.04 -25.89 1.68
C GLY A 199 2.04 -26.68 0.83
N PHE A 200 1.89 -26.36 -0.44
CA PHE A 200 1.06 -27.14 -1.36
C PHE A 200 1.64 -28.54 -1.63
N LEU A 201 2.94 -28.63 -1.89
CA LEU A 201 3.59 -29.91 -2.20
C LEU A 201 3.61 -30.85 -0.98
N LEU A 202 3.73 -30.32 0.24
CA LEU A 202 3.56 -31.09 1.48
C LEU A 202 2.16 -31.70 1.56
N ASP A 203 1.12 -30.90 1.34
CA ASP A 203 -0.27 -31.40 1.35
C ASP A 203 -0.52 -32.41 0.22
N ALA A 204 0.14 -32.28 -0.93
CA ALA A 204 0.06 -33.22 -2.04
C ALA A 204 0.88 -34.52 -1.80
N GLY A 205 1.76 -34.53 -0.81
CA GLY A 205 2.64 -35.66 -0.52
C GLY A 205 3.77 -35.88 -1.53
N VAL A 206 4.22 -34.76 -2.18
CA VAL A 206 5.22 -34.77 -3.24
C VAL A 206 6.44 -33.97 -2.82
N GLU A 207 7.66 -34.49 -3.07
CA GLU A 207 8.94 -33.81 -2.74
C GLU A 207 8.99 -33.26 -1.29
N THR A 208 8.41 -33.99 -0.35
CA THR A 208 8.09 -33.50 1.00
C THR A 208 9.31 -33.01 1.77
N GLU A 209 10.47 -33.68 1.62
CA GLU A 209 11.71 -33.24 2.28
C GLU A 209 12.19 -31.88 1.76
N ARG A 210 12.24 -31.72 0.44
CA ARG A 210 12.64 -30.46 -0.22
C ARG A 210 11.63 -29.37 0.04
N ALA A 211 10.34 -29.68 0.04
CA ALA A 211 9.26 -28.76 0.33
C ALA A 211 9.33 -28.24 1.78
N GLN A 212 9.54 -29.15 2.76
CA GLN A 212 9.71 -28.75 4.16
C GLN A 212 10.93 -27.87 4.35
N ALA A 213 12.07 -28.25 3.77
CA ALA A 213 13.28 -27.43 3.84
C ALA A 213 13.09 -26.01 3.26
N SER A 214 12.25 -25.83 2.22
CA SER A 214 11.93 -24.53 1.67
C SER A 214 11.05 -23.70 2.63
N VAL A 215 10.05 -24.35 3.26
CA VAL A 215 9.20 -23.72 4.28
C VAL A 215 10.04 -23.24 5.46
N ASP A 216 10.91 -24.11 6.00
CA ASP A 216 11.71 -23.81 7.18
C ASP A 216 12.66 -22.62 6.93
N ARG A 217 13.37 -22.63 5.79
CA ARG A 217 14.27 -21.52 5.39
C ARG A 217 13.51 -20.19 5.26
N ALA A 218 12.33 -20.22 4.67
CA ALA A 218 11.53 -19.00 4.49
C ALA A 218 11.06 -18.43 5.83
N LEU A 219 10.60 -19.29 6.75
CA LEU A 219 10.18 -18.87 8.08
C LEU A 219 11.36 -18.33 8.90
N GLU A 220 12.51 -18.99 8.88
CA GLU A 220 13.73 -18.51 9.52
C GLU A 220 14.13 -17.12 8.98
N ARG A 221 14.05 -16.93 7.65
CA ARG A 221 14.45 -15.67 7.04
C ARG A 221 13.55 -14.51 7.43
N ILE A 222 12.22 -14.69 7.40
CA ILE A 222 11.29 -13.62 7.79
C ILE A 222 11.32 -13.33 9.28
N ASP A 223 11.64 -14.29 10.13
CA ASP A 223 11.82 -14.05 11.57
C ASP A 223 12.95 -13.04 11.84
N GLY A 224 14.03 -13.06 11.05
CA GLY A 224 15.10 -12.10 11.10
C GLY A 224 14.67 -10.66 10.77
N TRP A 225 13.56 -10.48 10.06
CA TRP A 225 13.02 -9.17 9.67
C TRP A 225 11.91 -8.66 10.58
N TYR A 226 11.53 -9.41 11.61
CA TYR A 226 10.54 -8.94 12.58
C TYR A 226 11.12 -7.79 13.43
N ARG A 227 10.40 -6.66 13.50
CA ARG A 227 10.82 -5.44 14.19
C ARG A 227 9.97 -5.10 15.41
N GLY A 228 9.04 -5.98 15.79
CA GLY A 228 8.10 -5.76 16.90
C GLY A 228 6.79 -5.11 16.46
N GLU A 229 5.83 -5.07 17.37
CA GLU A 229 4.49 -4.48 17.17
C GLU A 229 3.77 -5.02 15.91
N GLY A 230 4.07 -6.26 15.48
CA GLY A 230 3.51 -6.86 14.27
C GLY A 230 4.12 -6.38 12.94
N TRP A 231 5.22 -5.64 12.95
CA TRP A 231 5.85 -5.15 11.74
C TRP A 231 7.10 -5.92 11.36
N TYR A 232 7.24 -6.18 10.07
CA TYR A 232 8.43 -6.73 9.44
C TYR A 232 9.03 -5.69 8.49
N SER A 233 10.35 -5.58 8.45
CA SER A 233 10.99 -4.98 7.28
C SER A 233 10.93 -5.96 6.11
N ASP A 234 10.88 -5.45 4.88
CA ASP A 234 10.86 -6.33 3.71
C ASP A 234 12.28 -6.51 3.16
N GLY A 235 13.01 -7.43 3.76
CA GLY A 235 14.45 -7.59 3.61
C GLY A 235 15.24 -6.84 4.70
N ASP A 236 16.56 -6.74 4.50
CA ASP A 236 17.48 -6.08 5.44
C ASP A 236 17.45 -4.54 5.34
N ASN A 237 16.39 -3.96 4.81
CA ASN A 237 16.16 -2.53 4.64
C ASN A 237 15.09 -2.01 5.60
N GLN A 238 14.66 -0.76 5.43
CA GLN A 238 13.61 -0.11 6.22
C GLN A 238 12.34 0.14 5.39
N ALA A 239 11.95 -0.80 4.54
CA ALA A 239 10.70 -0.70 3.79
C ALA A 239 9.54 -1.27 4.63
N PHE A 240 8.72 -0.37 5.12
CA PHE A 240 7.48 -0.70 5.84
C PHE A 240 6.30 -0.13 5.06
N ASP A 241 5.51 -1.00 4.45
CA ASP A 241 4.38 -0.65 3.63
C ASP A 241 3.29 -1.74 3.69
N HIS A 242 2.35 -1.72 2.77
CA HIS A 242 1.27 -2.69 2.71
C HIS A 242 1.74 -4.14 2.44
N TYR A 243 3.01 -4.37 2.03
CA TYR A 243 3.56 -5.73 1.95
C TYR A 243 3.53 -6.45 3.30
N ASN A 244 3.55 -5.72 4.42
CA ASN A 244 3.30 -6.32 5.72
C ASN A 244 1.96 -7.07 5.75
N GLY A 245 0.89 -6.45 5.26
CA GLY A 245 -0.44 -7.06 5.25
C GLY A 245 -0.60 -8.15 4.20
N TRP A 246 -0.27 -7.85 2.94
CA TRP A 246 -0.59 -8.76 1.81
C TRP A 246 0.50 -9.77 1.45
N ALA A 247 1.65 -9.77 2.15
CA ALA A 247 2.70 -10.77 1.97
C ALA A 247 3.25 -11.29 3.30
N LEU A 248 3.89 -10.44 4.11
CA LEU A 248 4.66 -10.86 5.30
C LEU A 248 3.79 -11.48 6.40
N HIS A 249 2.53 -11.08 6.50
CA HIS A 249 1.53 -11.76 7.33
C HIS A 249 0.72 -12.78 6.53
N PHE A 250 0.33 -12.45 5.30
CA PHE A 250 -0.58 -13.26 4.52
C PHE A 250 -0.10 -14.70 4.33
N TYR A 251 1.13 -14.88 3.83
CA TYR A 251 1.61 -16.22 3.50
C TYR A 251 1.91 -17.10 4.71
N PRO A 252 2.67 -16.67 5.74
CA PRO A 252 2.99 -17.56 6.86
C PRO A 252 1.78 -17.89 7.73
N VAL A 253 0.89 -16.93 7.98
CA VAL A 253 -0.33 -17.18 8.77
C VAL A 253 -1.30 -18.10 8.03
N LEU A 254 -1.50 -17.86 6.71
CA LEU A 254 -2.35 -18.71 5.90
C LEU A 254 -1.77 -20.13 5.77
N HIS A 255 -0.43 -20.25 5.61
CA HIS A 255 0.24 -21.56 5.62
C HIS A 255 0.00 -22.30 6.92
N ALA A 256 0.23 -21.68 8.07
CA ALA A 256 0.01 -22.27 9.39
C ALA A 256 -1.45 -22.70 9.59
N HIS A 257 -2.41 -21.89 9.15
CA HIS A 257 -3.83 -22.21 9.19
C HIS A 257 -4.18 -23.43 8.34
N LEU A 258 -3.71 -23.47 7.08
CA LEU A 258 -4.02 -24.57 6.15
C LEU A 258 -3.32 -25.88 6.51
N SER A 259 -2.10 -25.84 7.06
CA SER A 259 -1.38 -27.02 7.54
C SER A 259 -1.89 -27.56 8.89
N GLY A 260 -2.71 -26.79 9.60
CA GLY A 260 -3.17 -27.12 10.96
C GLY A 260 -2.08 -27.02 12.02
N ASP A 261 -0.95 -26.37 11.71
CA ASP A 261 0.15 -26.15 12.65
C ASP A 261 -0.21 -25.06 13.66
N ARG A 262 -0.66 -25.48 14.83
CA ARG A 262 -1.10 -24.58 15.89
C ARG A 262 0.02 -23.74 16.47
N ALA A 263 1.22 -24.29 16.65
CA ALA A 263 2.35 -23.57 17.23
C ALA A 263 2.80 -22.42 16.30
N LEU A 264 2.84 -22.72 15.01
CA LEU A 264 3.13 -21.73 13.99
C LEU A 264 2.03 -20.67 13.92
N LEU A 265 0.78 -21.09 13.96
CA LEU A 265 -0.38 -20.19 13.93
C LEU A 265 -0.43 -19.28 15.16
N ASP A 266 -0.14 -19.79 16.35
CA ASP A 266 -0.05 -18.99 17.57
C ASP A 266 1.03 -17.90 17.44
N THR A 267 2.21 -18.26 16.92
CA THR A 267 3.32 -17.31 16.74
C THR A 267 3.01 -16.21 15.73
N TYR A 268 2.67 -16.59 14.49
CA TYR A 268 2.44 -15.63 13.41
C TYR A 268 1.07 -14.95 13.51
N GLY A 269 0.09 -15.61 14.10
CA GLY A 269 -1.23 -15.06 14.39
C GLY A 269 -1.19 -13.93 15.41
N GLU A 270 -0.43 -14.07 16.50
CA GLU A 270 -0.26 -12.98 17.47
C GLU A 270 0.50 -11.78 16.86
N ARG A 271 1.47 -12.01 15.97
CA ARG A 271 2.11 -10.92 15.21
C ARG A 271 1.12 -10.24 14.27
N LEU A 272 0.24 -11.00 13.59
CA LEU A 272 -0.85 -10.46 12.76
C LEU A 272 -1.81 -9.61 13.61
N ARG A 273 -2.22 -10.10 14.78
CA ARG A 273 -3.09 -9.36 15.70
C ARG A 273 -2.46 -8.02 16.10
N ALA A 274 -1.18 -8.04 16.46
CA ALA A 274 -0.43 -6.83 16.81
C ALA A 274 -0.33 -5.85 15.61
N HIS A 275 -0.08 -6.37 14.41
CA HIS A 275 -0.08 -5.54 13.19
C HIS A 275 -1.44 -4.89 12.94
N LEU A 276 -2.52 -5.66 13.03
CA LEU A 276 -3.87 -5.18 12.76
C LEU A 276 -4.33 -4.11 13.75
N ASP A 277 -3.79 -4.05 14.96
CA ASP A 277 -4.14 -3.00 15.92
C ASP A 277 -3.74 -1.61 15.41
N GLY A 278 -2.56 -1.47 14.81
CA GLY A 278 -2.13 -0.24 14.14
C GLY A 278 -2.70 -0.09 12.72
N TYR A 279 -2.66 -1.17 11.93
CA TYR A 279 -2.99 -1.15 10.52
C TYR A 279 -4.44 -0.74 10.22
N ARG A 280 -5.41 -1.17 11.06
CA ARG A 280 -6.84 -0.77 10.95
C ARG A 280 -7.04 0.75 11.01
N ARG A 281 -6.10 1.50 11.58
CA ARG A 281 -6.13 2.96 11.67
C ARG A 281 -5.61 3.66 10.41
N MET A 282 -5.08 2.92 9.44
CA MET A 282 -4.64 3.42 8.14
C MET A 282 -5.76 3.48 7.10
N PHE A 283 -7.02 3.33 7.52
CA PHE A 283 -8.22 3.40 6.68
C PHE A 283 -9.11 4.54 7.16
N ASP A 284 -9.63 5.33 6.24
CA ASP A 284 -10.52 6.44 6.57
C ASP A 284 -11.98 5.99 6.78
N ALA A 285 -12.82 6.94 7.18
CA ALA A 285 -14.25 6.70 7.40
C ALA A 285 -15.02 6.21 6.15
N ASN A 286 -14.48 6.40 4.95
CA ASN A 286 -15.06 5.89 3.71
C ASN A 286 -14.48 4.51 3.30
N GLY A 287 -13.52 4.00 4.06
CA GLY A 287 -12.81 2.76 3.74
C GLY A 287 -11.61 2.94 2.82
N ALA A 288 -11.22 4.18 2.48
CA ALA A 288 -10.02 4.42 1.69
C ALA A 288 -8.77 3.97 2.47
N PRO A 289 -7.93 3.09 1.94
CA PRO A 289 -6.65 2.77 2.53
C PRO A 289 -5.64 3.90 2.28
N MET A 290 -4.63 4.00 3.15
CA MET A 290 -3.54 4.97 3.00
C MET A 290 -2.75 4.73 1.70
N PRO A 291 -2.62 5.70 0.77
CA PRO A 291 -1.85 5.57 -0.46
C PRO A 291 -0.36 5.77 -0.19
N PHE A 292 0.26 4.80 0.48
CA PHE A 292 1.63 4.83 0.96
C PHE A 292 2.37 3.53 0.63
N GLY A 293 3.59 3.63 0.14
CA GLY A 293 4.40 2.48 -0.24
C GLY A 293 4.25 2.08 -1.71
N ARG A 294 4.89 0.99 -2.08
CA ARG A 294 4.91 0.46 -3.46
C ARG A 294 3.70 -0.40 -3.78
N SER A 295 3.53 -0.68 -5.07
CA SER A 295 2.49 -1.60 -5.59
C SER A 295 1.06 -1.16 -5.26
N LEU A 296 0.81 0.13 -5.12
CA LEU A 296 -0.50 0.67 -4.75
C LEU A 296 -1.60 0.30 -5.76
N THR A 297 -1.23 -0.06 -7.00
CA THR A 297 -2.15 -0.63 -7.98
C THR A 297 -2.85 -1.91 -7.53
N TYR A 298 -2.38 -2.58 -6.46
CA TYR A 298 -3.05 -3.74 -5.84
C TYR A 298 -4.28 -3.36 -5.00
N ARG A 299 -4.49 -2.08 -4.73
CA ARG A 299 -5.73 -1.50 -4.15
C ARG A 299 -6.24 -2.29 -2.94
N PHE A 300 -7.38 -2.99 -3.11
CA PHE A 300 -8.03 -3.75 -2.04
C PHE A 300 -7.31 -5.06 -1.64
N ALA A 301 -6.10 -5.36 -2.17
CA ALA A 301 -5.21 -6.32 -1.52
C ALA A 301 -4.88 -5.96 -0.07
N THR A 302 -4.99 -4.67 0.29
CA THR A 302 -4.90 -4.17 1.68
C THR A 302 -5.83 -4.90 2.64
N LEU A 303 -6.88 -5.55 2.13
CA LEU A 303 -7.86 -6.33 2.90
C LEU A 303 -7.40 -7.76 3.24
N ALA A 304 -6.28 -8.21 2.68
CA ALA A 304 -5.76 -9.55 2.93
C ALA A 304 -5.54 -9.82 4.43
N ALA A 305 -4.85 -8.90 5.13
CA ALA A 305 -4.59 -9.04 6.57
C ALA A 305 -5.86 -8.95 7.43
N PRO A 306 -6.79 -7.99 7.27
CA PRO A 306 -8.05 -7.99 8.00
C PRO A 306 -8.87 -9.27 7.85
N TRP A 307 -9.02 -9.79 6.63
CA TRP A 307 -9.73 -11.04 6.41
C TRP A 307 -8.99 -12.25 6.97
N LEU A 308 -7.67 -12.26 6.88
CA LEU A 308 -6.85 -13.33 7.47
C LEU A 308 -7.00 -13.37 8.99
N GLY A 309 -7.03 -12.19 9.63
CA GLY A 309 -7.32 -12.07 11.06
C GLY A 309 -8.69 -12.63 11.44
N ALA A 310 -9.73 -12.36 10.65
CA ALA A 310 -11.06 -12.93 10.86
C ALA A 310 -11.09 -14.45 10.63
N LEU A 311 -10.39 -14.95 9.60
CA LEU A 311 -10.32 -16.39 9.28
C LEU A 311 -9.67 -17.20 10.40
N THR A 312 -8.63 -16.64 11.03
CA THR A 312 -7.81 -17.34 12.02
C THR A 312 -8.16 -17.00 13.48
N GLY A 313 -9.02 -16.00 13.69
CA GLY A 313 -9.35 -15.48 15.03
C GLY A 313 -8.28 -14.57 15.64
N HIS A 314 -7.20 -14.25 14.89
CA HIS A 314 -6.10 -13.39 15.34
C HIS A 314 -6.30 -11.93 14.86
N THR A 315 -7.30 -11.27 15.43
CA THR A 315 -7.66 -9.88 15.08
C THR A 315 -8.14 -9.09 16.31
N PRO A 316 -7.87 -7.78 16.40
CA PRO A 316 -8.49 -6.88 17.37
C PRO A 316 -9.83 -6.34 16.89
N LEU A 317 -10.22 -6.61 15.62
CA LEU A 317 -11.48 -6.16 15.05
C LEU A 317 -12.61 -7.12 15.44
N SER A 318 -13.77 -6.59 15.83
CA SER A 318 -14.97 -7.39 15.90
C SER A 318 -15.40 -7.87 14.50
N PRO A 319 -16.25 -8.90 14.41
CA PRO A 319 -16.76 -9.36 13.12
C PRO A 319 -17.46 -8.25 12.32
N GLY A 320 -18.27 -7.42 12.97
CA GLY A 320 -18.97 -6.29 12.35
C GLY A 320 -18.01 -5.20 11.87
N ALA A 321 -16.97 -4.87 12.65
CA ALA A 321 -15.93 -3.92 12.26
C ALA A 321 -15.06 -4.45 11.13
N THR A 322 -14.75 -5.76 11.11
CA THR A 322 -14.01 -6.39 10.00
C THR A 322 -14.78 -6.24 8.69
N ARG A 323 -16.12 -6.55 8.68
CA ARG A 323 -16.92 -6.36 7.47
C ARG A 323 -17.03 -4.89 7.07
N ARG A 324 -17.23 -3.98 8.05
CA ARG A 324 -17.25 -2.53 7.79
C ARG A 324 -16.00 -2.05 7.07
N LEU A 325 -14.81 -2.40 7.59
CA LEU A 325 -13.54 -2.04 6.98
C LEU A 325 -13.42 -2.64 5.58
N ALA A 326 -13.63 -3.94 5.46
CA ALA A 326 -13.41 -4.64 4.20
C ALA A 326 -14.41 -4.22 3.12
N SER A 327 -15.71 -4.20 3.43
CA SER A 327 -16.74 -3.79 2.47
C SER A 327 -16.64 -2.29 2.16
N GLY A 328 -16.23 -1.47 3.13
CA GLY A 328 -15.96 -0.05 2.91
C GLY A 328 -14.85 0.16 1.89
N THR A 329 -13.73 -0.54 2.03
CA THR A 329 -12.60 -0.43 1.10
C THR A 329 -12.94 -0.95 -0.30
N LEU A 330 -13.56 -2.12 -0.41
CA LEU A 330 -13.92 -2.67 -1.72
C LEU A 330 -14.91 -1.75 -2.44
N ARG A 331 -15.97 -1.33 -1.73
CA ARG A 331 -16.97 -0.38 -2.24
C ARG A 331 -16.32 0.94 -2.63
N HIS A 332 -15.41 1.48 -1.79
CA HIS A 332 -14.70 2.71 -2.07
C HIS A 332 -14.01 2.68 -3.45
N PHE A 333 -13.27 1.63 -3.75
CA PHE A 333 -12.63 1.50 -5.05
C PHE A 333 -13.62 1.34 -6.21
N VAL A 334 -14.68 0.56 -6.02
CA VAL A 334 -15.73 0.38 -7.04
C VAL A 334 -16.45 1.70 -7.34
N ASP A 335 -16.85 2.44 -6.29
CA ASP A 335 -17.58 3.71 -6.42
C ASP A 335 -16.71 4.82 -7.04
N HIS A 336 -15.37 4.75 -6.90
CA HIS A 336 -14.43 5.69 -7.49
C HIS A 336 -13.91 5.30 -8.88
N GLY A 337 -14.48 4.26 -9.51
CA GLY A 337 -14.15 3.87 -10.89
C GLY A 337 -12.84 3.12 -11.03
N ALA A 338 -12.37 2.42 -9.99
CA ALA A 338 -11.20 1.55 -10.07
C ALA A 338 -11.43 0.31 -10.96
N VAL A 339 -12.68 0.01 -11.30
CA VAL A 339 -13.08 -1.00 -12.26
C VAL A 339 -13.54 -0.27 -13.53
N THR A 340 -12.96 -0.62 -14.68
CA THR A 340 -13.32 -0.02 -15.98
C THR A 340 -14.72 -0.42 -16.44
N ASP A 341 -15.22 0.21 -17.51
CA ASP A 341 -16.51 -0.17 -18.13
C ASP A 341 -16.52 -1.60 -18.65
N GLU A 342 -15.35 -2.16 -19.00
CA GLU A 342 -15.16 -3.56 -19.41
C GLU A 342 -15.07 -4.51 -18.21
N GLY A 343 -15.08 -4.01 -16.98
CA GLY A 343 -14.98 -4.80 -15.75
C GLY A 343 -13.54 -5.12 -15.32
N LEU A 344 -12.53 -4.48 -15.91
CA LEU A 344 -11.11 -4.74 -15.63
C LEU A 344 -10.56 -3.81 -14.55
N LEU A 345 -9.50 -4.27 -13.88
CA LEU A 345 -8.67 -3.45 -12.99
C LEU A 345 -7.46 -2.90 -13.76
N PRO A 346 -7.43 -1.61 -14.12
CA PRO A 346 -6.31 -1.01 -14.83
C PRO A 346 -5.16 -0.68 -13.86
N LEU A 347 -3.95 -0.47 -14.42
CA LEU A 347 -2.80 0.05 -13.67
C LEU A 347 -3.07 1.47 -13.15
N GLY A 348 -3.06 1.66 -11.83
CA GLY A 348 -3.31 2.94 -11.17
C GLY A 348 -4.07 2.81 -9.86
N TRP A 349 -4.81 3.84 -9.47
CA TRP A 349 -5.57 3.91 -8.22
C TRP A 349 -7.08 3.91 -8.48
N TYR A 350 -7.73 5.05 -8.73
CA TYR A 350 -9.15 5.13 -9.14
C TYR A 350 -9.35 4.91 -10.64
N GLY A 351 -8.29 4.96 -11.41
CA GLY A 351 -8.23 4.76 -12.84
C GLY A 351 -6.76 4.61 -13.24
N PRO A 352 -6.44 4.64 -14.53
CA PRO A 352 -5.06 4.62 -14.99
C PRO A 352 -4.26 5.81 -14.43
N TYR A 353 -3.12 5.52 -13.80
CA TYR A 353 -2.22 6.55 -13.26
C TYR A 353 -0.78 6.02 -13.23
N ALA A 354 -0.02 6.35 -14.28
CA ALA A 354 1.33 5.85 -14.49
C ALA A 354 2.36 6.30 -13.42
N PRO A 355 2.31 7.55 -12.87
CA PRO A 355 3.36 8.01 -11.95
C PRO A 355 3.49 7.23 -10.63
N MET A 356 2.49 6.44 -10.24
CA MET A 356 2.57 5.61 -9.02
C MET A 356 3.11 4.21 -9.26
N LEU A 357 3.40 3.83 -10.51
CA LEU A 357 3.73 2.46 -10.89
C LEU A 357 5.24 2.20 -10.81
N GLN A 358 5.59 0.99 -10.41
CA GLN A 358 6.94 0.47 -10.54
C GLN A 358 7.09 -0.24 -11.90
N GLY A 359 8.34 -0.35 -12.38
CA GLY A 359 8.63 -0.94 -13.69
C GLY A 359 8.26 -2.43 -13.83
N TYR A 360 8.19 -3.16 -12.71
CA TYR A 360 7.74 -4.56 -12.70
C TYR A 360 6.22 -4.70 -12.83
N SER A 361 5.45 -3.62 -12.74
CA SER A 361 3.99 -3.69 -12.86
C SER A 361 3.57 -3.78 -14.32
N GLY A 362 2.95 -4.88 -14.71
CA GLY A 362 2.32 -5.12 -16.00
C GLY A 362 0.79 -5.05 -15.93
N PRO A 363 0.08 -5.25 -17.06
CA PRO A 363 -1.37 -5.12 -17.13
C PRO A 363 -2.16 -5.99 -16.16
N ALA A 364 -1.60 -7.14 -15.77
CA ALA A 364 -2.22 -8.07 -14.84
C ALA A 364 -1.89 -7.79 -13.36
N SER A 365 -0.91 -6.92 -13.10
CA SER A 365 -0.47 -6.62 -11.72
C SER A 365 -1.59 -6.18 -10.78
N PRO A 366 -2.59 -5.40 -11.20
CA PRO A 366 -3.72 -5.01 -10.34
C PRO A 366 -4.50 -6.20 -9.78
N TYR A 367 -4.46 -7.35 -10.41
CA TYR A 367 -5.18 -8.55 -9.96
C TYR A 367 -4.56 -9.25 -8.73
N TRP A 368 -3.43 -8.75 -8.19
CA TRP A 368 -3.04 -9.10 -6.81
C TRP A 368 -4.07 -8.63 -5.78
N ALA A 369 -4.96 -7.74 -6.17
CA ALA A 369 -6.20 -7.43 -5.45
C ALA A 369 -7.02 -8.67 -5.09
N SER A 370 -6.86 -9.79 -5.80
CA SER A 370 -7.45 -11.10 -5.47
C SER A 370 -7.22 -11.52 -4.01
N LYS A 371 -6.08 -11.15 -3.41
CA LYS A 371 -5.81 -11.43 -1.98
C LYS A 371 -6.82 -10.77 -1.04
N GLY A 372 -7.38 -9.62 -1.44
CA GLY A 372 -8.46 -8.97 -0.71
C GLY A 372 -9.77 -9.74 -0.72
N LEU A 373 -9.93 -10.72 -1.63
CA LEU A 373 -11.10 -11.61 -1.69
C LEU A 373 -11.00 -12.81 -0.73
N LEU A 374 -9.93 -12.92 0.07
CA LEU A 374 -9.73 -13.98 1.07
C LEU A 374 -10.95 -14.17 1.98
N GLY A 375 -11.68 -13.09 2.29
CA GLY A 375 -12.90 -13.15 3.10
C GLY A 375 -13.97 -14.10 2.57
N LEU A 376 -13.96 -14.39 1.27
CA LEU A 376 -14.87 -15.37 0.68
C LEU A 376 -14.63 -16.81 1.17
N LEU A 377 -13.46 -17.13 1.75
CA LEU A 377 -13.22 -18.42 2.41
C LEU A 377 -14.05 -18.60 3.69
N LEU A 378 -14.47 -17.52 4.34
CA LEU A 378 -15.33 -17.60 5.52
C LEU A 378 -16.69 -18.16 5.10
N PRO A 379 -17.24 -19.15 5.82
CA PRO A 379 -18.56 -19.71 5.49
C PRO A 379 -19.67 -18.65 5.62
N ASP A 380 -20.79 -18.85 4.92
CA ASP A 380 -21.93 -17.93 4.89
C ASP A 380 -22.45 -17.56 6.29
N GLY A 381 -22.41 -18.50 7.23
CA GLY A 381 -22.81 -18.31 8.63
C GLY A 381 -21.75 -17.68 9.53
N HIS A 382 -20.56 -17.31 9.01
CA HIS A 382 -19.52 -16.72 9.85
C HIS A 382 -19.96 -15.35 10.40
N PRO A 383 -19.64 -15.01 11.67
CA PRO A 383 -20.02 -13.75 12.30
C PRO A 383 -19.66 -12.50 11.47
N ALA A 384 -18.53 -12.49 10.78
CA ALA A 384 -18.18 -11.39 9.88
C ALA A 384 -19.23 -11.13 8.77
N TRP A 385 -20.01 -12.15 8.37
CA TRP A 385 -21.07 -12.00 7.38
C TRP A 385 -22.46 -11.80 7.98
N THR A 386 -22.68 -12.23 9.24
CA THR A 386 -24.02 -12.28 9.84
C THR A 386 -24.26 -11.20 10.90
N GLU A 387 -23.22 -10.74 11.61
CA GLU A 387 -23.36 -9.66 12.58
C GLU A 387 -23.57 -8.29 11.92
N ARG A 388 -24.08 -7.33 12.67
CA ARG A 388 -24.23 -5.95 12.22
C ARG A 388 -22.88 -5.26 12.09
N GLU A 389 -22.69 -4.41 11.05
CA GLU A 389 -21.50 -3.57 10.94
C GLU A 389 -21.33 -2.62 12.13
N GLU A 390 -20.10 -2.44 12.55
CA GLU A 390 -19.67 -1.49 13.57
C GLU A 390 -18.77 -0.41 12.96
N PRO A 391 -18.70 0.81 13.52
CA PRO A 391 -17.91 1.89 12.96
C PRO A 391 -16.42 1.63 13.08
N LEU A 392 -15.65 2.23 12.20
CA LEU A 392 -14.16 2.23 12.24
C LEU A 392 -13.65 3.27 13.24
N PRO A 393 -12.38 3.15 13.71
CA PRO A 393 -11.78 4.15 14.60
C PRO A 393 -11.86 5.59 14.04
N ALA A 394 -11.64 5.78 12.75
CA ALA A 394 -11.71 7.09 12.10
C ALA A 394 -13.14 7.69 12.05
N GLU A 395 -14.18 6.92 12.41
CA GLU A 395 -15.57 7.38 12.48
C GLU A 395 -15.98 7.77 13.91
N THR A 396 -15.18 7.42 14.92
CA THR A 396 -15.61 7.49 16.33
C THR A 396 -14.77 8.41 17.20
N GLU A 397 -13.49 8.59 16.89
CA GLU A 397 -12.57 9.32 17.75
C GLU A 397 -11.46 10.02 16.98
N ASP A 398 -11.06 11.19 17.47
CA ASP A 398 -9.81 11.81 17.08
C ASP A 398 -8.67 11.05 17.74
N ALA A 399 -7.68 10.63 16.97
CA ALA A 399 -6.57 9.84 17.50
C ALA A 399 -5.25 10.12 16.78
N VAL A 400 -4.15 10.09 17.55
CA VAL A 400 -2.78 10.00 17.00
C VAL A 400 -2.15 8.72 17.52
N THR A 401 -1.91 7.79 16.61
CA THR A 401 -1.32 6.48 16.92
C THR A 401 0.13 6.44 16.45
N THR A 402 1.05 6.14 17.35
CA THR A 402 2.47 5.96 17.01
C THR A 402 2.74 4.49 16.74
N LEU A 403 3.14 4.18 15.52
CA LEU A 403 3.64 2.87 15.11
C LEU A 403 5.17 2.92 15.19
N ARG A 404 5.73 2.45 16.32
CA ARG A 404 7.15 2.68 16.66
C ARG A 404 8.09 1.91 15.75
N ALA A 405 7.79 0.63 15.50
CA ALA A 405 8.65 -0.22 14.69
C ALA A 405 8.88 0.33 13.27
N PRO A 406 7.86 0.78 12.52
CA PRO A 406 8.05 1.41 11.22
C PRO A 406 8.34 2.93 11.29
N GLY A 407 8.36 3.55 12.48
CA GLY A 407 8.57 5.00 12.62
C GLY A 407 7.48 5.85 11.97
N LEU A 408 6.22 5.44 12.10
CA LEU A 408 5.07 6.12 11.49
C LEU A 408 4.13 6.70 12.55
N LEU A 409 3.54 7.88 12.27
CA LEU A 409 2.40 8.41 13.02
C LEU A 409 1.15 8.34 12.15
N VAL A 410 0.08 7.78 12.68
CA VAL A 410 -1.24 7.77 12.05
C VAL A 410 -2.14 8.72 12.81
N GLN A 411 -2.66 9.75 12.15
CA GLN A 411 -3.49 10.80 12.71
C GLN A 411 -4.87 10.77 12.06
N ALA A 412 -5.92 10.54 12.84
CA ALA A 412 -7.31 10.50 12.39
C ALA A 412 -8.13 11.61 13.07
N THR A 413 -9.10 12.15 12.35
CA THR A 413 -10.13 13.06 12.87
C THR A 413 -11.52 12.55 12.53
N ALA A 414 -12.36 12.34 13.55
CA ALA A 414 -13.70 11.78 13.39
C ALA A 414 -14.68 12.78 12.75
N SER A 415 -14.44 14.10 12.93
CA SER A 415 -15.30 15.15 12.37
C SER A 415 -15.37 15.13 10.84
N ASP A 416 -14.28 14.73 10.17
CA ASP A 416 -14.18 14.65 8.71
C ASP A 416 -13.83 13.24 8.20
N GLY A 417 -13.58 12.30 9.12
CA GLY A 417 -13.23 10.91 8.83
C GLY A 417 -11.89 10.72 8.13
N LEU A 418 -11.03 11.77 8.05
CA LEU A 418 -9.80 11.78 7.29
C LEU A 418 -8.64 11.20 8.10
N VAL A 419 -7.80 10.39 7.45
CA VAL A 419 -6.59 9.82 8.05
C VAL A 419 -5.35 10.38 7.35
N ARG A 420 -4.34 10.73 8.14
CA ARG A 420 -3.03 11.21 7.74
C ARG A 420 -1.96 10.28 8.28
N LEU A 421 -0.88 10.10 7.53
CA LEU A 421 0.29 9.31 7.91
C LEU A 421 1.53 10.20 7.82
N HIS A 422 2.32 10.25 8.89
CA HIS A 422 3.62 10.93 8.89
C HIS A 422 4.73 9.89 8.89
N ASN A 423 5.64 10.00 7.91
CA ASN A 423 6.70 9.02 7.68
C ASN A 423 8.05 9.49 8.22
N HIS A 424 8.52 8.84 9.27
CA HIS A 424 9.83 9.05 9.89
C HIS A 424 10.66 7.76 9.99
N GLY A 425 10.27 6.67 9.30
CA GLY A 425 11.01 5.42 9.41
C GLY A 425 10.97 4.49 8.21
N SER A 426 10.12 4.75 7.20
CA SER A 426 10.05 3.90 6.03
C SER A 426 10.70 4.52 4.80
N SER A 427 11.50 3.73 4.08
CA SER A 427 12.23 4.13 2.89
C SER A 427 11.95 3.17 1.73
N SER A 428 12.00 3.68 0.49
CA SER A 428 11.84 2.85 -0.70
C SER A 428 13.04 1.96 -0.95
N VAL A 429 12.78 0.75 -1.43
CA VAL A 429 13.81 -0.19 -1.94
C VAL A 429 14.27 0.16 -3.36
N PHE A 430 13.54 1.02 -4.07
CA PHE A 430 13.83 1.41 -5.47
C PHE A 430 14.55 2.74 -5.61
N GLY A 431 14.80 3.42 -4.52
CA GLY A 431 15.53 4.67 -4.48
C GLY A 431 14.85 5.77 -3.68
N PRO A 432 15.61 6.77 -3.26
CA PRO A 432 15.16 7.79 -2.32
C PRO A 432 14.18 8.79 -2.92
N ALA A 433 14.04 8.85 -4.24
CA ALA A 433 13.14 9.79 -4.93
C ALA A 433 11.72 9.25 -5.12
N ASP A 434 11.45 7.97 -4.78
CA ASP A 434 10.14 7.36 -4.93
C ASP A 434 9.07 8.17 -4.17
N PRO A 435 8.10 8.80 -4.86
CA PRO A 435 7.11 9.67 -4.23
C PRO A 435 6.24 8.95 -3.21
N ASN A 436 6.09 7.65 -3.34
CA ASN A 436 5.28 6.83 -2.43
C ASN A 436 5.94 6.60 -1.06
N TYR A 437 7.22 6.99 -0.89
CA TYR A 437 7.96 6.91 0.39
C TYR A 437 8.63 8.22 0.79
N ALA A 438 9.00 9.06 -0.20
CA ALA A 438 9.86 10.22 0.03
C ALA A 438 9.17 11.42 0.68
N ARG A 439 7.83 11.42 0.82
CA ARG A 439 7.10 12.50 1.48
C ARG A 439 7.15 12.36 2.99
N PHE A 440 7.10 13.48 3.70
CA PHE A 440 6.96 13.49 5.17
C PHE A 440 5.56 13.11 5.62
N ALA A 441 4.54 13.35 4.77
CA ALA A 441 3.16 13.04 5.10
C ALA A 441 2.35 12.56 3.90
N TYR A 442 1.35 11.70 4.17
CA TYR A 442 0.38 11.12 3.24
C TYR A 442 -1.01 11.20 3.85
N SER A 443 -2.06 11.17 3.04
CA SER A 443 -3.43 11.08 3.53
C SER A 443 -4.30 10.19 2.65
N THR A 444 -5.42 9.74 3.20
CA THR A 444 -6.39 8.93 2.46
C THR A 444 -7.13 9.70 1.36
N ARG A 445 -6.99 11.03 1.30
CA ARG A 445 -7.66 11.90 0.30
C ARG A 445 -6.73 12.79 -0.51
N THR A 446 -5.42 12.65 -0.32
CA THR A 446 -4.39 13.29 -1.15
C THR A 446 -3.33 12.26 -1.48
N GLY A 447 -2.73 12.36 -2.66
CA GLY A 447 -1.62 11.50 -3.05
C GLY A 447 -0.34 12.31 -3.20
N PRO A 448 0.80 11.64 -3.31
CA PRO A 448 2.02 12.32 -3.69
C PRO A 448 1.85 12.90 -5.09
N SER A 449 2.24 14.17 -5.25
CA SER A 449 2.24 14.82 -6.56
C SER A 449 3.35 14.26 -7.45
N ALA A 450 3.03 14.09 -8.73
CA ALA A 450 4.00 13.79 -9.77
C ALA A 450 4.07 14.98 -10.72
N ALA A 451 5.28 15.45 -11.04
CA ALA A 451 5.46 16.35 -12.17
C ALA A 451 5.19 15.58 -13.47
N GLU A 452 4.65 16.26 -14.50
CA GLU A 452 4.42 15.62 -15.80
C GLU A 452 5.69 14.97 -16.37
N GLU A 453 6.85 15.48 -16.03
CA GLU A 453 8.17 14.98 -16.41
C GLU A 453 8.64 13.76 -15.58
N ALA A 454 8.05 13.50 -14.41
CA ALA A 454 8.39 12.34 -13.60
C ALA A 454 7.98 11.01 -14.26
N VAL A 455 7.09 11.05 -15.23
CA VAL A 455 6.75 9.89 -16.08
C VAL A 455 7.97 9.48 -16.93
N ALA A 456 8.80 10.42 -17.35
CA ALA A 456 10.04 10.16 -18.08
C ALA A 456 11.13 9.54 -17.19
N ILE A 457 11.19 9.86 -15.90
CA ILE A 457 12.22 9.34 -14.97
C ILE A 457 12.01 7.85 -14.67
N VAL A 458 10.78 7.34 -14.70
CA VAL A 458 10.53 5.90 -14.53
C VAL A 458 11.02 5.10 -15.74
N ASP A 459 11.05 5.70 -16.93
CA ASP A 459 11.65 5.11 -18.14
C ASP A 459 13.17 5.34 -18.28
N THR A 460 13.73 6.37 -17.64
CA THR A 460 15.15 6.76 -17.80
C THR A 460 16.12 5.98 -16.92
N ALA A 461 15.68 5.07 -16.07
CA ALA A 461 16.58 4.04 -15.50
C ALA A 461 17.28 3.20 -16.61
N ALA A 462 16.81 3.31 -17.86
CA ALA A 462 17.42 2.71 -19.05
C ALA A 462 18.29 3.69 -19.88
N ASN A 463 18.36 5.01 -19.55
CA ASN A 463 19.12 5.95 -20.39
C ASN A 463 19.71 7.14 -19.60
N PRO A 464 20.97 7.10 -19.15
CA PRO A 464 21.61 8.21 -18.44
C PRO A 464 22.11 9.26 -19.45
N GLY A 465 21.32 10.28 -19.75
CA GLY A 465 21.79 11.35 -20.65
C GLY A 465 20.81 12.41 -21.12
N SER A 466 19.64 12.60 -20.50
CA SER A 466 18.72 13.67 -20.90
C SER A 466 18.83 14.90 -20.00
N ASP A 467 18.87 16.08 -20.63
CA ASP A 467 18.84 17.41 -19.99
C ASP A 467 17.72 17.52 -18.97
N THR A 468 18.08 17.76 -17.71
CA THR A 468 17.15 17.85 -16.60
C THR A 468 16.58 19.25 -16.46
N THR A 469 15.30 19.40 -16.73
CA THR A 469 14.50 20.59 -16.32
C THR A 469 14.41 20.65 -14.79
N PRO A 470 14.40 21.84 -14.16
CA PRO A 470 14.37 21.93 -12.69
C PRO A 470 13.13 21.25 -12.11
N VAL A 471 13.33 20.20 -11.33
CA VAL A 471 12.24 19.49 -10.66
C VAL A 471 11.59 20.43 -9.65
N ALA A 472 10.28 20.66 -9.78
CA ALA A 472 9.51 21.41 -8.79
C ALA A 472 9.63 20.76 -7.41
N THR A 473 9.60 21.55 -6.34
CA THR A 473 9.61 20.99 -4.98
C THR A 473 8.38 20.11 -4.78
N PRO A 474 8.55 18.84 -4.43
CA PRO A 474 7.41 17.95 -4.22
C PRO A 474 6.53 18.44 -3.05
N ASP A 475 5.31 17.95 -2.99
CA ASP A 475 4.42 18.14 -1.86
C ASP A 475 4.93 17.47 -0.57
N ASN A 476 4.47 17.93 0.59
CA ASN A 476 4.83 17.40 1.91
C ASN A 476 6.34 17.15 2.05
N HIS A 477 7.13 18.13 1.64
CA HIS A 477 8.58 18.01 1.57
C HIS A 477 9.27 19.23 2.19
N PHE A 478 10.50 19.03 2.68
CA PHE A 478 11.43 20.08 3.08
C PHE A 478 12.72 19.91 2.29
N ALA A 479 13.09 20.92 1.51
CA ALA A 479 14.25 20.89 0.62
C ALA A 479 15.20 22.06 0.86
N LEU A 480 16.49 21.82 0.66
CA LEU A 480 17.44 22.87 0.33
C LEU A 480 17.38 23.11 -1.19
N LEU A 481 17.49 24.34 -1.61
CA LEU A 481 17.54 24.69 -3.04
C LEU A 481 19.02 24.85 -3.45
N VAL A 482 19.50 23.93 -4.28
CA VAL A 482 20.88 23.90 -4.75
C VAL A 482 20.87 24.04 -6.27
N ASP A 483 21.59 25.01 -6.80
CA ASP A 483 21.62 25.32 -8.24
C ASP A 483 20.21 25.52 -8.85
N GLY A 484 19.30 26.11 -8.06
CA GLY A 484 17.91 26.37 -8.46
C GLY A 484 16.98 25.16 -8.39
N ALA A 485 17.48 23.96 -8.02
CA ALA A 485 16.69 22.75 -7.90
C ALA A 485 16.47 22.35 -6.42
N SER A 486 15.32 21.71 -6.13
CA SER A 486 15.03 21.15 -4.82
C SER A 486 15.82 19.87 -4.58
N THR A 487 16.42 19.74 -3.39
CA THR A 487 17.00 18.46 -2.97
C THR A 487 15.90 17.46 -2.61
N GLY A 488 16.12 16.19 -2.93
CA GLY A 488 15.30 15.07 -2.49
C GLY A 488 15.61 14.63 -1.06
N ARG A 489 14.66 13.93 -0.44
CA ARG A 489 14.86 13.25 0.83
C ARG A 489 15.69 11.98 0.58
N GLY A 490 16.83 11.86 1.26
CA GLY A 490 17.64 10.64 1.26
C GLY A 490 16.96 9.50 2.04
N PRO A 491 17.63 8.34 2.16
CA PRO A 491 17.18 7.28 3.05
C PRO A 491 16.91 7.84 4.46
N VAL A 492 15.84 7.36 5.06
CA VAL A 492 15.36 7.86 6.36
C VAL A 492 16.03 7.10 7.48
N GLU A 493 16.63 7.82 8.42
CA GLU A 493 17.17 7.29 9.67
C GLU A 493 16.24 7.69 10.82
N PRO A 494 15.53 6.75 11.46
CA PRO A 494 14.71 7.07 12.62
C PRO A 494 15.54 7.60 13.77
N LEU A 495 15.12 8.72 14.39
CA LEU A 495 15.73 9.29 15.59
C LEU A 495 14.94 8.99 16.86
N GLY A 496 13.71 8.51 16.72
CA GLY A 496 12.82 8.16 17.81
C GLY A 496 11.38 8.50 17.50
N SER A 497 10.50 7.95 18.33
CA SER A 497 9.07 8.20 18.29
C SER A 497 8.43 7.97 19.66
N GLY A 498 7.30 8.62 19.91
CA GLY A 498 6.53 8.49 21.14
C GLY A 498 5.09 8.96 20.93
N PRO A 499 4.29 9.04 22.00
CA PRO A 499 2.90 9.47 21.88
C PRO A 499 2.77 10.83 21.18
N GLY A 500 2.19 10.84 19.99
CA GLY A 500 1.93 12.04 19.21
C GLY A 500 3.14 12.65 18.50
N TRP A 501 4.30 11.99 18.48
CA TRP A 501 5.47 12.51 17.77
C TRP A 501 6.33 11.40 17.13
N ALA A 502 7.04 11.77 16.07
CA ALA A 502 8.11 10.97 15.49
C ALA A 502 9.18 11.89 14.87
N ALA A 503 10.41 11.40 14.79
CA ALA A 503 11.53 12.13 14.24
C ALA A 503 12.48 11.24 13.44
N SER A 504 13.14 11.85 12.45
CA SER A 504 14.08 11.18 11.56
C SER A 504 15.17 12.13 11.08
N ALA A 505 16.26 11.56 10.56
CA ALA A 505 17.29 12.30 9.87
C ALA A 505 17.51 11.75 8.45
N HIS A 506 18.05 12.59 7.57
CA HIS A 506 18.51 12.18 6.25
C HIS A 506 19.61 13.11 5.74
N THR A 507 20.41 12.61 4.78
CA THR A 507 21.29 13.44 3.97
C THR A 507 20.51 13.85 2.72
N PRO A 508 20.37 15.17 2.43
CA PRO A 508 19.68 15.62 1.21
C PRO A 508 20.42 15.14 -0.05
N ARG A 509 19.66 14.88 -1.12
CA ARG A 509 20.20 14.45 -2.41
C ARG A 509 19.89 15.44 -3.51
N ARG A 510 20.86 15.69 -4.39
CA ARG A 510 20.64 16.48 -5.61
C ARG A 510 19.75 15.73 -6.61
N ALA A 511 19.31 16.40 -7.65
CA ALA A 511 18.50 15.81 -8.71
C ALA A 511 19.20 14.64 -9.43
N ASP A 512 20.52 14.65 -9.51
CA ASP A 512 21.33 13.56 -10.05
C ASP A 512 21.49 12.36 -9.10
N GLY A 513 20.87 12.40 -7.93
CA GLY A 513 20.93 11.36 -6.90
C GLY A 513 22.17 11.45 -5.99
N SER A 514 23.12 12.36 -6.25
CA SER A 514 24.30 12.53 -5.40
C SER A 514 23.93 13.15 -4.05
N GLU A 515 24.60 12.72 -2.99
CA GLU A 515 24.41 13.27 -1.65
C GLU A 515 24.99 14.67 -1.51
N LEU A 516 24.31 15.51 -0.75
CA LEU A 516 24.83 16.79 -0.32
C LEU A 516 25.75 16.56 0.90
N ALA A 517 26.99 16.16 0.62
CA ALA A 517 27.92 15.71 1.65
C ALA A 517 28.13 16.77 2.74
N GLY A 518 28.14 16.33 3.99
CA GLY A 518 28.30 17.19 5.18
C GLY A 518 27.03 17.92 5.60
N VAL A 519 25.96 17.87 4.80
CA VAL A 519 24.66 18.46 5.17
C VAL A 519 23.75 17.40 5.76
N ARG A 520 23.11 17.73 6.88
CA ARG A 520 22.14 16.85 7.54
C ARG A 520 20.84 17.59 7.81
N VAL A 521 19.72 17.00 7.50
CA VAL A 521 18.38 17.48 7.85
C VAL A 521 17.76 16.51 8.85
N ARG A 522 17.41 17.03 10.02
CA ARG A 522 16.64 16.31 11.03
C ARG A 522 15.24 16.88 11.04
N SER A 523 14.27 16.00 10.99
CA SER A 523 12.87 16.39 10.89
C SER A 523 12.06 15.70 11.96
N ALA A 524 11.11 16.43 12.54
CA ALA A 524 10.15 15.88 13.47
C ALA A 524 8.75 16.38 13.17
N THR A 525 7.77 15.56 13.50
CA THR A 525 6.35 15.89 13.47
C THR A 525 5.76 15.68 14.86
N LEU A 526 5.08 16.70 15.40
CA LEU A 526 4.18 16.59 16.55
C LEU A 526 2.76 16.72 16.00
N ALA A 527 1.88 15.77 16.29
CA ALA A 527 0.53 15.72 15.77
C ALA A 527 -0.52 15.70 16.88
N HIS A 528 -1.62 16.46 16.70
CA HIS A 528 -2.75 16.51 17.62
C HIS A 528 -4.03 16.97 16.90
N GLY A 529 -5.17 16.28 17.13
CA GLY A 529 -6.40 16.56 16.39
C GLY A 529 -6.17 16.57 14.88
N ARG A 530 -6.43 17.69 14.20
CA ARG A 530 -6.16 17.87 12.76
C ARG A 530 -4.87 18.66 12.46
N ALA A 531 -4.13 19.06 13.48
CA ALA A 531 -2.93 19.89 13.36
C ALA A 531 -1.65 19.06 13.50
N GLU A 532 -0.62 19.51 12.81
CA GLU A 532 0.74 19.02 12.94
C GLU A 532 1.72 20.18 13.03
N VAL A 533 2.69 20.09 13.93
CA VAL A 533 3.85 20.98 13.99
C VAL A 533 5.01 20.26 13.34
N ARG A 534 5.51 20.83 12.23
CA ARG A 534 6.66 20.32 11.47
C ARG A 534 7.90 21.07 11.87
N VAL A 535 8.93 20.34 12.24
CA VAL A 535 10.22 20.88 12.72
C VAL A 535 11.33 20.32 11.84
N HIS A 536 12.19 21.20 11.33
CA HIS A 536 13.37 20.81 10.55
C HIS A 536 14.60 21.53 11.09
N LEU A 537 15.63 20.75 11.44
CA LEU A 537 16.92 21.24 11.90
C LEU A 537 17.97 20.89 10.84
N VAL A 538 18.54 21.91 10.21
CA VAL A 538 19.56 21.79 9.17
C VAL A 538 20.94 22.08 9.76
N THR A 539 21.88 21.19 9.53
CA THR A 539 23.30 21.37 9.92
C THR A 539 24.21 21.19 8.71
N GLY A 540 25.35 21.86 8.69
CA GLY A 540 26.36 21.75 7.64
C GLY A 540 26.04 22.44 6.31
N ALA A 541 24.86 23.07 6.18
CA ALA A 541 24.54 23.88 5.01
C ALA A 541 25.21 25.25 5.09
N ALA A 542 25.62 25.80 3.95
CA ALA A 542 26.21 27.13 3.89
C ALA A 542 25.19 28.21 4.26
N PRO A 543 25.63 29.29 4.98
CA PRO A 543 24.80 30.48 5.16
C PRO A 543 24.25 31.00 3.82
N GLY A 544 23.02 31.49 3.84
CA GLY A 544 22.35 31.99 2.63
C GLY A 544 21.74 30.89 1.74
N THR A 545 21.96 29.61 2.03
CA THR A 545 21.32 28.50 1.27
C THR A 545 19.79 28.62 1.38
N PRO A 546 19.06 28.78 0.26
CA PRO A 546 17.61 28.84 0.29
C PRO A 546 17.02 27.48 0.69
N VAL A 547 15.92 27.54 1.45
CA VAL A 547 15.14 26.35 1.83
C VAL A 547 13.68 26.53 1.44
N ARG A 548 12.99 25.42 1.25
CA ARG A 548 11.56 25.39 0.90
C ARG A 548 10.87 24.27 1.63
N GLN A 549 9.74 24.58 2.24
CA GLN A 549 8.80 23.62 2.78
C GLN A 549 7.48 23.68 2.02
N THR A 550 6.96 22.54 1.64
CA THR A 550 5.63 22.40 1.02
C THR A 550 4.67 21.69 1.97
N GLY A 551 3.38 21.99 1.80
CA GLY A 551 2.27 21.30 2.45
C GLY A 551 1.69 20.20 1.57
N TRP A 552 0.42 19.89 1.81
CA TRP A 552 -0.35 18.88 1.11
C TRP A 552 -0.68 19.31 -0.32
N ALA A 553 -0.54 18.43 -1.30
CA ALA A 553 -1.03 18.64 -2.65
C ALA A 553 -2.51 18.28 -2.70
N VAL A 554 -3.36 19.26 -2.95
CA VAL A 554 -4.81 19.08 -2.95
C VAL A 554 -5.40 19.43 -4.31
N PRO A 555 -6.31 18.61 -4.86
CA PRO A 555 -7.09 18.96 -6.03
C PRO A 555 -8.08 20.11 -5.71
N ASP A 556 -8.64 20.75 -6.73
CA ASP A 556 -9.52 21.93 -6.57
C ASP A 556 -10.80 21.63 -5.76
N ASP A 557 -11.32 20.42 -5.86
CA ASP A 557 -12.49 19.91 -5.13
C ASP A 557 -12.12 19.02 -3.92
N GLY A 558 -10.85 19.04 -3.53
CA GLY A 558 -10.30 18.21 -2.45
C GLY A 558 -10.43 18.84 -1.06
N PRO A 559 -9.78 18.22 -0.07
CA PRO A 559 -9.74 18.75 1.29
C PRO A 559 -8.99 20.10 1.36
N THR A 560 -9.23 20.86 2.41
CA THR A 560 -8.52 22.12 2.66
C THR A 560 -7.17 21.84 3.32
N ALA A 561 -6.09 22.21 2.64
CA ALA A 561 -4.73 22.18 3.18
C ALA A 561 -4.27 23.56 3.61
N GLN A 562 -3.70 23.66 4.80
CA GLN A 562 -3.16 24.92 5.32
C GLN A 562 -1.73 24.71 5.82
N LEU A 563 -0.90 25.75 5.68
CA LEU A 563 0.47 25.79 6.17
C LEU A 563 0.75 27.19 6.73
N HIS A 564 1.39 27.30 7.89
CA HIS A 564 1.72 28.56 8.53
C HIS A 564 3.15 28.54 9.08
N ALA A 565 3.94 29.55 8.72
CA ALA A 565 5.30 29.70 9.22
C ALA A 565 5.29 30.14 10.69
N VAL A 566 6.13 29.49 11.51
CA VAL A 566 6.34 29.87 12.91
C VAL A 566 7.76 30.42 13.10
N HIS A 567 8.77 29.75 12.53
CA HIS A 567 10.17 30.14 12.68
C HIS A 567 11.00 29.77 11.45
N GLY A 568 11.99 30.60 11.11
CA GLY A 568 13.00 30.33 10.07
C GLY A 568 12.56 30.62 8.63
N PHE A 569 11.27 30.87 8.37
CA PHE A 569 10.73 31.20 7.06
C PHE A 569 10.57 32.73 6.87
N THR A 570 10.63 33.19 5.63
CA THR A 570 10.72 34.63 5.27
C THR A 570 9.39 35.27 4.88
N GLN A 571 8.27 34.52 4.87
CA GLN A 571 6.97 35.05 4.50
C GLN A 571 6.42 36.02 5.55
N ASP A 572 5.99 37.20 5.09
CA ASP A 572 5.33 38.20 5.92
C ASP A 572 4.04 37.64 6.56
N GLY A 573 3.94 37.79 7.89
CA GLY A 573 2.80 37.29 8.66
C GLY A 573 2.66 35.76 8.69
N GLY A 574 3.68 35.01 8.27
CA GLY A 574 3.69 33.54 8.27
C GLY A 574 2.78 32.89 7.21
N GLN A 575 2.27 33.65 6.26
CA GLN A 575 1.35 33.14 5.22
C GLN A 575 2.12 32.47 4.08
N PRO A 576 1.69 31.26 3.64
CA PRO A 576 2.32 30.58 2.51
C PRO A 576 1.89 31.23 1.18
N ARG A 577 2.73 31.05 0.16
CA ARG A 577 2.28 31.18 -1.23
C ARG A 577 1.70 29.84 -1.71
N THR A 578 0.78 29.86 -2.65
CA THR A 578 0.23 28.65 -3.27
C THR A 578 0.87 28.43 -4.62
N VAL A 579 1.30 27.21 -4.89
CA VAL A 579 1.93 26.81 -6.16
C VAL A 579 1.18 25.64 -6.78
N PRO A 580 1.09 25.55 -8.11
CA PRO A 580 0.64 24.34 -8.79
C PRO A 580 1.67 23.22 -8.59
N THR A 581 1.19 21.97 -8.45
CA THR A 581 2.05 20.79 -8.16
C THR A 581 1.60 19.60 -8.98
N GLY A 582 1.48 19.55 -10.19
CA GLY A 582 1.23 18.38 -11.03
C GLY A 582 0.00 17.55 -10.63
N SER A 583 -0.06 16.35 -11.18
CA SER A 583 -1.14 15.39 -10.93
C SER A 583 -0.90 14.53 -9.68
N THR A 584 -1.98 14.00 -9.15
CA THR A 584 -2.00 12.96 -8.09
C THR A 584 -2.98 11.86 -8.49
N PRO A 585 -3.00 10.71 -7.79
CA PRO A 585 -4.05 9.71 -8.02
C PRO A 585 -5.47 10.21 -7.77
N PHE A 586 -5.63 11.39 -7.17
CA PHE A 586 -6.91 11.99 -6.77
C PHE A 586 -7.35 13.14 -7.68
N GLY A 587 -6.49 13.65 -8.57
CA GLY A 587 -6.82 14.72 -9.50
C GLY A 587 -5.67 15.09 -10.44
N GLU A 588 -6.00 15.57 -11.63
CA GLU A 588 -5.01 15.94 -12.66
C GLU A 588 -4.24 17.22 -12.29
N HIS A 589 -4.89 18.14 -11.59
CA HIS A 589 -4.31 19.40 -11.16
C HIS A 589 -4.41 19.54 -9.66
N THR A 590 -3.30 19.87 -9.03
CA THR A 590 -3.24 20.10 -7.58
C THR A 590 -2.56 21.41 -7.26
N ARG A 591 -2.82 21.91 -6.04
CA ARG A 591 -2.17 23.07 -5.46
C ARG A 591 -1.58 22.73 -4.12
N THR A 592 -0.43 23.36 -3.85
CA THR A 592 0.32 23.12 -2.60
C THR A 592 0.71 24.45 -1.98
N ALA A 593 0.49 24.57 -0.68
CA ALA A 593 1.02 25.68 0.12
C ALA A 593 2.54 25.54 0.26
N CYS A 594 3.28 26.67 0.15
CA CYS A 594 4.72 26.69 0.11
C CYS A 594 5.29 27.82 0.98
N LEU A 595 6.27 27.50 1.81
CA LEU A 595 7.06 28.42 2.61
C LEU A 595 8.50 28.42 2.11
N ASP A 596 9.07 29.60 1.93
CA ASP A 596 10.48 29.77 1.57
C ASP A 596 11.25 30.37 2.77
N GLY A 597 12.51 30.04 2.91
CA GLY A 597 13.40 30.52 3.97
C GLY A 597 14.85 30.48 3.50
N THR A 598 15.74 30.85 4.42
CA THR A 598 17.17 30.86 4.16
C THR A 598 17.93 30.38 5.38
N VAL A 599 18.96 29.58 5.18
CA VAL A 599 19.88 29.21 6.26
C VAL A 599 20.54 30.49 6.80
N PRO A 600 20.41 30.82 8.11
CA PRO A 600 20.97 32.05 8.66
C PRO A 600 22.49 32.00 8.74
N ASP A 601 23.10 33.16 8.97
CA ASP A 601 24.57 33.29 9.13
C ASP A 601 25.11 32.66 10.43
N ALA A 602 24.25 32.15 11.31
CA ALA A 602 24.64 31.50 12.56
C ALA A 602 25.19 30.09 12.31
N PRO A 603 26.31 29.70 12.95
CA PRO A 603 27.20 28.68 12.36
C PRO A 603 26.87 27.22 12.64
N GLU A 604 25.96 26.85 13.55
CA GLU A 604 25.88 25.45 13.96
C GLU A 604 24.63 24.70 13.49
N ALA A 605 23.46 25.33 13.50
CA ALA A 605 22.21 24.71 13.07
C ALA A 605 21.14 25.76 12.72
N ALA A 606 20.38 25.53 11.67
CA ALA A 606 19.23 26.34 11.26
C ALA A 606 17.93 25.60 11.56
N LEU A 607 17.05 26.23 12.37
CA LEU A 607 15.78 25.66 12.77
C LEU A 607 14.65 26.27 11.93
N PHE A 608 13.76 25.42 11.41
CA PHE A 608 12.57 25.79 10.66
C PHE A 608 11.35 25.13 11.30
N VAL A 609 10.33 25.91 11.65
CA VAL A 609 9.11 25.40 12.31
C VAL A 609 7.88 25.95 11.60
N SER A 610 6.91 25.09 11.35
CA SER A 610 5.62 25.44 10.76
C SER A 610 4.48 24.67 11.42
N ILE A 611 3.25 25.20 11.30
CA ILE A 611 2.01 24.50 11.61
C ILE A 611 1.34 24.15 10.30
N ALA A 612 0.95 22.88 10.12
CA ALA A 612 0.20 22.42 8.97
C ALA A 612 -1.11 21.75 9.42
N SER A 613 -2.09 21.76 8.54
CA SER A 613 -3.34 21.01 8.72
C SER A 613 -3.92 20.60 7.37
N LEU A 614 -4.60 19.47 7.39
CA LEU A 614 -5.42 18.98 6.28
C LEU A 614 -6.78 18.58 6.85
N THR A 615 -7.88 19.01 6.22
CA THR A 615 -9.23 18.69 6.69
C THR A 615 -10.25 18.76 5.57
N ALA A 616 -11.27 17.93 5.64
CA ALA A 616 -12.43 17.98 4.75
C ALA A 616 -13.59 18.82 5.31
N GLU A 617 -13.41 19.53 6.43
CA GLU A 617 -14.39 20.51 6.92
C GLU A 617 -14.57 21.67 5.93
N ALA A 618 -15.80 22.15 5.76
CA ALA A 618 -16.11 23.18 4.77
C ALA A 618 -15.51 24.56 5.11
N ASP A 619 -15.42 24.91 6.39
CA ASP A 619 -14.87 26.20 6.86
C ASP A 619 -13.92 25.97 8.04
N PRO A 620 -12.70 25.45 7.79
CA PRO A 620 -11.79 25.12 8.84
C PRO A 620 -11.15 26.35 9.47
N ALA A 621 -10.96 26.32 10.81
CA ALA A 621 -10.18 27.33 11.50
C ALA A 621 -8.75 27.42 10.92
N PRO A 622 -8.17 28.65 10.82
CA PRO A 622 -6.82 28.86 10.29
C PRO A 622 -5.75 28.05 11.06
N ALA A 623 -4.78 27.47 10.36
CA ALA A 623 -3.70 26.65 10.96
C ALA A 623 -3.00 27.35 12.14
N ARG A 624 -2.75 28.67 12.03
CA ARG A 624 -2.14 29.47 13.09
C ARG A 624 -2.89 29.47 14.43
N THR A 625 -4.18 29.12 14.43
CA THR A 625 -5.03 29.09 15.64
C THR A 625 -5.16 27.69 16.24
N LEU A 626 -4.55 26.68 15.62
CA LEU A 626 -4.64 25.29 16.06
C LEU A 626 -3.59 24.95 17.11
N ALA A 627 -2.49 25.70 17.14
CA ALA A 627 -1.41 25.54 18.12
C ALA A 627 -0.68 26.86 18.36
N GLU A 628 -0.24 27.08 19.59
CA GLU A 628 0.77 28.08 19.95
C GLU A 628 2.11 27.37 20.12
N VAL A 629 3.13 27.83 19.41
CA VAL A 629 4.46 27.23 19.46
C VAL A 629 5.45 28.21 20.07
N ARG A 630 6.15 27.79 21.12
CA ARG A 630 7.22 28.54 21.77
C ARG A 630 8.53 27.78 21.68
N LEU A 631 9.59 28.49 21.36
CA LEU A 631 10.94 27.96 21.30
C LEU A 631 11.70 28.38 22.57
N SER A 632 12.46 27.45 23.14
CA SER A 632 13.34 27.75 24.28
C SER A 632 14.71 27.10 24.10
N GLY A 633 15.77 27.82 24.54
CA GLY A 633 17.12 27.39 24.19
C GLY A 633 17.33 27.32 22.69
N SER A 634 18.23 26.46 22.24
CA SER A 634 18.55 26.32 20.82
C SER A 634 17.60 25.39 20.05
N HIS A 635 16.91 24.45 20.72
CA HIS A 635 16.23 23.34 20.00
C HIS A 635 15.02 22.75 20.74
N ALA A 636 14.53 23.35 21.81
CA ALA A 636 13.33 22.86 22.48
C ALA A 636 12.08 23.56 21.94
N ILE A 637 11.11 22.79 21.51
CA ILE A 637 9.85 23.19 20.91
C ILE A 637 8.73 22.85 21.90
N HIS A 638 8.02 23.86 22.39
CA HIS A 638 6.86 23.73 23.28
C HIS A 638 5.62 24.09 22.48
N VAL A 639 4.67 23.17 22.41
CA VAL A 639 3.42 23.34 21.70
C VAL A 639 2.27 23.33 22.69
N THR A 640 1.42 24.35 22.67
CA THR A 640 0.13 24.36 23.34
C THR A 640 -0.95 24.24 22.25
N TRP A 641 -1.66 23.13 22.23
CA TRP A 641 -2.70 22.88 21.26
C TRP A 641 -3.97 23.68 21.59
N LYS A 642 -4.87 23.83 20.62
CA LYS A 642 -6.10 24.63 20.75
C LYS A 642 -6.99 24.21 21.92
N ASP A 643 -6.97 22.94 22.31
CA ASP A 643 -7.73 22.39 23.45
C ASP A 643 -7.02 22.58 24.80
N GLY A 644 -5.85 23.22 24.82
CA GLY A 644 -5.03 23.46 26.00
C GLY A 644 -4.07 22.34 26.37
N THR A 645 -4.09 21.21 25.66
CA THR A 645 -3.08 20.17 25.86
C THR A 645 -1.70 20.64 25.40
N THR A 646 -0.65 20.03 25.91
CA THR A 646 0.72 20.45 25.60
C THR A 646 1.58 19.29 25.10
N SER A 647 2.50 19.61 24.20
CA SER A 647 3.55 18.70 23.75
C SER A 647 4.91 19.42 23.80
N THR A 648 5.96 18.69 24.14
CA THR A 648 7.33 19.24 24.12
C THR A 648 8.22 18.29 23.34
N LEU A 649 9.08 18.83 22.50
CA LEU A 649 10.09 18.09 21.75
C LEU A 649 11.43 18.82 21.83
N THR A 650 12.50 18.09 22.10
CA THR A 650 13.87 18.60 21.94
C THR A 650 14.52 17.87 20.75
N LEU A 651 14.90 18.61 19.72
CA LEU A 651 15.55 18.09 18.53
C LEU A 651 16.98 18.62 18.47
N THR A 652 17.96 17.75 18.68
CA THR A 652 19.40 18.12 18.68
C THR A 652 20.12 17.54 17.46
N ALA A 653 21.42 17.79 17.38
CA ALA A 653 22.26 17.21 16.34
C ALA A 653 22.28 15.67 16.35
N ASP A 654 22.07 15.04 17.50
CA ASP A 654 22.23 13.59 17.68
C ASP A 654 20.96 12.86 18.09
N THR A 655 19.96 13.56 18.64
CA THR A 655 18.78 12.94 19.24
C THR A 655 17.50 13.73 19.02
N ALA A 656 16.37 13.04 19.13
CA ALA A 656 15.05 13.62 19.33
C ALA A 656 14.45 13.02 20.61
N THR A 657 14.02 13.85 21.55
CA THR A 657 13.44 13.41 22.82
C THR A 657 12.20 14.23 23.16
N ALA A 658 11.18 13.57 23.69
CA ALA A 658 10.05 14.20 24.35
C ALA A 658 9.97 13.67 25.79
N PRO A 659 9.63 14.54 26.77
CA PRO A 659 9.53 14.16 28.17
C PRO A 659 8.41 13.15 28.45
#